data_f8aa3bea29244812069b74b704730164
#
_entry.id   f8aa3bea29244812069b74b704730164
#
_cell.length_a   1.000
_cell.length_b   1.000
_cell.length_c   1.000
_cell.angle_alpha   90.00
_cell.angle_beta   90.00
_cell.angle_gamma   90.00
#
_symmetry.space_group_name_H-M   'P 1'
#
loop_
_entity.id
_entity.type
_entity.pdbx_description
1 polymer ?
#
loop_
_entity_poly.entity_id
_entity_poly.type
_entity_poly.pdbx_seq_one_letter_code
_entity_poly.pdbx_strand_id
1 'polypeptide(L)'
;MRKFLIYIFLTGCFFNISASAIDKAYAALHEYDYFKAKKLFYSELKKNRVEASFGLATIYYRNDNPFYKLDSAYKYIVICKNNFINLSAEKKEKIKTTYRLTDSTIAALHDSISQKAYDFFLKNVTIQSAEKYISIFYYSKYVEDVLCKRDSLAFNEIKNSQQSAVITNYVKIYPQSCYLQNACQMLDYAIYLEVTASRNDVAYLNYIKQNSKTKYTQQAKEELLAYYIQTKNTEGIYYYIKNINASYYAWNALFSLEIKNYSEKNLQIFLEKYPDYPDKKQLEEEFIYWKMPLFSIKKAGKYGFTDSTGKVCIEPVYNEVEDFKEGYALVEKDNLYGFINKAGRVKIDFQYTDASSFVQQTAIVQQNKTSFLIDHAAKKISADYDEIADFADNIAIVRKNNLYGAINHTGEEIIKPSFYSISDFTENMAAFIQNNKYGFINKQGFTLIAPMFTWVSGFKNNQCRVKIDNRLGVINKRGDFIIEPKYDLIDEACKGIYLVVKNNLYGFIDSSGCFLTEIKYSYNPSLRTDDLTNGTYMRLIKEIKEELQDKNGVKYFAQEKFSQIKLGDNDIIVGLKKNKAQFYSITKTTLPKTIYNKVYTDKKYWYCSNDKGFSVFTGSLKEKLFTIEADEVKLFSDKFFTYTTDDGEGIVSKIGAIILEAFFDEITPTQEPYIFYVERKEKGAYFNVNTLKFIWQENGFNPAYIADEE
;
A
#
# COMPACT_ATOMS: atom_id res chain seq x y z
N MET A 1 32.37 27.49 29.19
CA MET A 1 32.97 28.66 29.87
C MET A 1 34.19 28.20 30.60
N ARG A 2 35.38 28.36 30.06
CA ARG A 2 36.65 28.43 30.78
C ARG A 2 37.61 29.25 29.92
N LYS A 3 37.83 30.49 30.31
CA LYS A 3 38.85 31.40 29.75
C LYS A 3 40.19 30.85 30.16
N PHE A 4 41.01 30.43 29.17
CA PHE A 4 42.45 30.25 29.38
C PHE A 4 43.13 31.57 29.12
N LEU A 5 43.41 32.31 30.20
CA LEU A 5 44.37 33.41 30.19
C LEU A 5 45.78 32.80 30.25
N ILE A 6 46.56 32.99 29.20
CA ILE A 6 47.99 32.69 29.23
C ILE A 6 48.71 33.96 29.69
N TYR A 7 49.11 33.97 30.96
CA TYR A 7 50.08 34.95 31.48
C TYR A 7 51.48 34.48 31.14
N ILE A 8 52.25 35.33 30.47
CA ILE A 8 53.69 35.14 30.24
C ILE A 8 54.44 36.16 31.03
N PHE A 9 55.14 35.70 32.08
CA PHE A 9 56.19 36.48 32.74
C PHE A 9 57.45 36.45 31.87
N LEU A 10 57.98 37.62 31.53
CA LEU A 10 59.29 37.84 30.93
C LEU A 10 60.20 38.34 32.02
N THR A 11 61.22 37.51 32.43
CA THR A 11 62.43 38.00 33.10
C THR A 11 63.47 38.32 32.00
N GLY A 12 63.96 39.55 32.06
CA GLY A 12 64.86 40.06 31.05
C GLY A 12 66.27 39.49 31.17
N CYS A 13 66.83 39.21 29.98
CA CYS A 13 68.28 39.28 29.73
C CYS A 13 68.50 40.12 28.48
N PHE A 14 69.12 41.29 28.65
CA PHE A 14 69.53 42.13 27.54
C PHE A 14 70.76 41.49 26.80
N PHE A 15 70.53 40.94 25.67
CA PHE A 15 71.49 40.80 24.62
C PHE A 15 71.02 41.63 23.42
N ASN A 16 71.81 42.66 23.05
CA ASN A 16 71.64 43.46 21.85
C ASN A 16 71.89 42.60 20.61
N ILE A 17 70.96 41.73 20.26
CA ILE A 17 70.87 41.16 18.91
C ILE A 17 69.73 41.94 18.26
N SER A 18 70.04 42.60 17.08
CA SER A 18 68.97 43.26 16.33
C SER A 18 67.83 42.27 16.07
N ALA A 19 66.71 42.47 16.73
CA ALA A 19 65.57 41.55 16.63
C ALA A 19 65.21 41.35 15.14
N SER A 20 65.13 40.10 14.71
CA SER A 20 64.78 39.75 13.35
C SER A 20 63.40 40.32 12.98
N ALA A 21 63.11 40.46 11.68
CA ALA A 21 61.84 40.98 11.25
C ALA A 21 60.66 40.07 11.74
N ILE A 22 60.88 38.77 11.90
CA ILE A 22 59.88 37.85 12.43
C ILE A 22 59.69 38.04 13.93
N ASP A 23 60.76 38.34 14.72
CA ASP A 23 60.64 38.67 16.14
C ASP A 23 59.85 39.95 16.38
N LYS A 24 60.11 40.99 15.52
CA LYS A 24 59.34 42.23 15.52
C LYS A 24 57.86 42.02 15.17
N ALA A 25 57.59 41.04 14.28
CA ALA A 25 56.21 40.70 13.91
C ALA A 25 55.45 40.08 15.10
N TYR A 26 56.09 39.14 15.82
CA TYR A 26 55.47 38.53 17.03
C TYR A 26 55.36 39.54 18.19
N ALA A 27 56.35 40.44 18.38
CA ALA A 27 56.25 41.51 19.36
C ALA A 27 55.04 42.44 19.07
N ALA A 28 54.92 42.90 17.82
CA ALA A 28 53.74 43.68 17.41
C ALA A 28 52.40 42.91 17.59
N LEU A 29 52.38 41.60 17.34
CA LEU A 29 51.21 40.77 17.60
C LEU A 29 50.85 40.71 19.12
N HIS A 30 51.86 40.64 19.98
CA HIS A 30 51.68 40.66 21.42
C HIS A 30 51.20 42.00 21.95
N GLU A 31 51.62 43.10 21.32
CA GLU A 31 51.21 44.48 21.60
C GLU A 31 49.84 44.83 21.01
N TYR A 32 49.18 43.87 20.31
CA TYR A 32 47.93 44.08 19.60
C TYR A 32 48.01 45.06 18.41
N ASP A 33 49.22 45.42 17.96
CA ASP A 33 49.43 46.18 16.73
C ASP A 33 49.29 45.28 15.51
N TYR A 34 48.03 44.95 15.19
CA TYR A 34 47.70 44.02 14.11
C TYR A 34 48.10 44.55 12.73
N PHE A 35 48.13 45.87 12.50
CA PHE A 35 48.56 46.45 11.24
C PHE A 35 50.03 46.20 10.96
N LYS A 36 50.86 46.52 11.96
CA LYS A 36 52.33 46.33 11.89
C LYS A 36 52.67 44.84 11.85
N ALA A 37 52.05 44.04 12.75
CA ALA A 37 52.26 42.58 12.78
C ALA A 37 51.94 41.94 11.44
N LYS A 38 50.79 42.22 10.88
CA LYS A 38 50.34 41.71 9.58
C LYS A 38 51.33 42.07 8.47
N LYS A 39 51.74 43.34 8.36
CA LYS A 39 52.70 43.78 7.36
C LYS A 39 54.03 43.03 7.47
N LEU A 40 54.53 42.87 8.67
CA LEU A 40 55.80 42.16 8.93
C LEU A 40 55.67 40.67 8.62
N PHE A 41 54.61 40.01 9.06
CA PHE A 41 54.39 38.60 8.72
C PHE A 41 54.29 38.37 7.21
N TYR A 42 53.64 39.26 6.46
CA TYR A 42 53.60 39.16 4.99
C TYR A 42 55.00 39.27 4.37
N SER A 43 55.87 40.16 4.85
CA SER A 43 57.23 40.28 4.33
C SER A 43 58.11 39.05 4.63
N GLU A 44 57.76 38.33 5.71
CA GLU A 44 58.51 37.14 6.16
C GLU A 44 58.00 35.80 5.60
N LEU A 45 56.89 35.79 4.87
CA LEU A 45 56.27 34.56 4.33
C LEU A 45 57.21 33.74 3.44
N LYS A 46 58.19 34.37 2.78
CA LYS A 46 59.17 33.66 1.91
C LYS A 46 60.35 33.07 2.71
N LYS A 47 60.75 33.68 3.81
CA LYS A 47 61.93 33.30 4.60
C LYS A 47 61.56 32.45 5.82
N ASN A 48 60.57 32.88 6.56
CA ASN A 48 60.08 32.28 7.83
C ASN A 48 58.65 31.83 7.67
N ARG A 49 58.42 30.92 6.71
CA ARG A 49 57.10 30.56 6.20
C ARG A 49 56.17 29.99 7.27
N VAL A 50 56.68 29.18 8.19
CA VAL A 50 55.91 28.55 9.27
C VAL A 50 55.48 29.59 10.28
N GLU A 51 56.45 30.36 10.81
CA GLU A 51 56.24 31.36 11.83
C GLU A 51 55.31 32.48 11.34
N ALA A 52 55.58 32.97 10.11
CA ALA A 52 54.79 34.02 9.48
C ALA A 52 53.37 33.57 9.18
N SER A 53 53.16 32.33 8.72
CA SER A 53 51.86 31.81 8.46
C SER A 53 51.04 31.58 9.75
N PHE A 54 51.67 31.11 10.82
CA PHE A 54 51.00 30.98 12.12
C PHE A 54 50.56 32.35 12.66
N GLY A 55 51.45 33.36 12.59
CA GLY A 55 51.14 34.74 13.01
C GLY A 55 49.96 35.32 12.20
N LEU A 56 49.96 35.15 10.86
CA LEU A 56 48.86 35.58 10.02
C LEU A 56 47.57 34.81 10.35
N ALA A 57 47.64 33.47 10.56
CA ALA A 57 46.48 32.68 10.96
C ALA A 57 45.87 33.21 12.29
N THR A 58 46.73 33.52 13.25
CA THR A 58 46.35 34.10 14.54
C THR A 58 45.65 35.46 14.36
N ILE A 59 46.20 36.38 13.56
CA ILE A 59 45.58 37.68 13.29
C ILE A 59 44.19 37.50 12.67
N TYR A 60 44.06 36.67 11.65
CA TYR A 60 42.80 36.46 10.96
C TYR A 60 41.77 35.65 11.78
N TYR A 61 42.23 34.89 12.79
CA TYR A 61 41.34 34.17 13.69
C TYR A 61 40.77 35.04 14.84
N ARG A 62 41.52 36.01 15.33
CA ARG A 62 41.11 36.88 16.45
C ARG A 62 40.07 37.87 15.99
N ASN A 63 38.95 37.97 16.77
CA ASN A 63 37.83 38.82 16.44
C ASN A 63 37.89 40.23 17.08
N ASP A 64 39.01 40.53 17.71
CA ASP A 64 39.31 41.82 18.37
C ASP A 64 40.06 42.79 17.42
N ASN A 65 40.07 42.52 16.12
CA ASN A 65 40.79 43.32 15.12
C ASN A 65 40.02 43.38 13.80
N PRO A 66 40.31 44.38 12.93
CA PRO A 66 39.59 44.60 11.68
C PRO A 66 39.87 43.57 10.58
N PHE A 67 40.86 42.70 10.79
CA PHE A 67 41.25 41.68 9.81
C PHE A 67 40.60 40.34 10.02
N TYR A 68 39.71 40.20 11.00
CA TYR A 68 39.06 38.94 11.29
C TYR A 68 38.42 38.31 10.05
N LYS A 69 38.93 37.16 9.65
CA LYS A 69 38.44 36.41 8.49
C LYS A 69 38.81 34.93 8.56
N LEU A 70 37.88 34.07 8.89
CA LEU A 70 38.16 32.64 9.10
C LEU A 70 38.75 31.93 7.88
N ASP A 71 38.32 32.28 6.66
CA ASP A 71 38.83 31.69 5.43
C ASP A 71 40.35 31.96 5.31
N SER A 72 40.77 33.21 5.62
CA SER A 72 42.18 33.59 5.59
C SER A 72 42.96 32.96 6.75
N ALA A 73 42.37 32.88 7.93
CA ALA A 73 42.94 32.18 9.07
C ALA A 73 43.25 30.71 8.72
N TYR A 74 42.27 30.02 8.12
CA TYR A 74 42.39 28.62 7.72
C TYR A 74 43.44 28.43 6.64
N LYS A 75 43.47 29.28 5.60
CA LYS A 75 44.49 29.25 4.57
C LYS A 75 45.88 29.30 5.17
N TYR A 76 46.14 30.22 6.08
CA TYR A 76 47.49 30.38 6.65
C TYR A 76 47.82 29.30 7.67
N ILE A 77 46.88 28.78 8.45
CA ILE A 77 47.21 27.66 9.35
C ILE A 77 47.50 26.36 8.59
N VAL A 78 46.84 26.12 7.47
CA VAL A 78 47.15 24.97 6.59
C VAL A 78 48.53 25.13 5.97
N ILE A 79 48.90 26.35 5.49
CA ILE A 79 50.27 26.64 5.01
C ILE A 79 51.29 26.40 6.13
N CYS A 80 50.99 26.84 7.34
CA CYS A 80 51.85 26.60 8.50
C CYS A 80 52.04 25.11 8.74
N LYS A 81 50.97 24.35 8.87
CA LYS A 81 50.96 22.92 9.15
C LYS A 81 51.75 22.13 8.10
N ASN A 82 51.50 22.39 6.83
CA ASN A 82 52.16 21.67 5.73
C ASN A 82 53.64 21.96 5.64
N ASN A 83 54.10 23.15 6.02
CA ASN A 83 55.50 23.50 6.03
C ASN A 83 56.21 23.10 7.31
N PHE A 84 55.54 23.06 8.45
CA PHE A 84 56.08 22.62 9.71
C PHE A 84 56.53 21.15 9.71
N ILE A 85 55.75 20.28 9.05
CA ILE A 85 56.07 18.84 8.93
C ILE A 85 57.48 18.66 8.28
N ASN A 86 57.82 19.48 7.32
CA ASN A 86 59.06 19.39 6.53
C ASN A 86 60.27 20.10 7.17
N LEU A 87 60.13 20.68 8.39
CA LEU A 87 61.25 21.29 9.08
C LEU A 87 62.17 20.25 9.70
N SER A 88 63.47 20.55 9.76
CA SER A 88 64.43 19.75 10.52
C SER A 88 64.13 19.80 12.03
N ALA A 89 64.52 18.76 12.75
CA ALA A 89 64.34 18.69 14.22
C ALA A 89 64.94 19.89 14.95
N GLU A 90 66.11 20.33 14.53
CA GLU A 90 66.81 21.51 15.07
C GLU A 90 65.96 22.79 14.89
N LYS A 91 65.42 22.99 13.70
CA LYS A 91 64.56 24.14 13.41
C LYS A 91 63.23 24.08 14.16
N LYS A 92 62.65 22.90 14.32
CA LYS A 92 61.43 22.69 15.15
C LYS A 92 61.67 23.05 16.61
N GLU A 93 62.81 22.64 17.20
CA GLU A 93 63.16 22.97 18.56
C GLU A 93 63.44 24.48 18.74
N LYS A 94 64.07 25.12 17.77
CA LYS A 94 64.27 26.56 17.79
C LYS A 94 62.98 27.36 17.79
N ILE A 95 62.02 27.03 16.91
CA ILE A 95 60.76 27.76 16.85
C ILE A 95 59.82 27.41 18.02
N LYS A 96 59.97 26.24 18.59
CA LYS A 96 59.29 25.84 19.81
C LYS A 96 59.75 26.69 20.97
N THR A 97 61.03 26.85 21.16
CA THR A 97 61.59 27.66 22.26
C THR A 97 61.30 29.15 22.08
N THR A 98 61.42 29.68 20.86
CA THR A 98 61.29 31.10 20.57
C THR A 98 59.84 31.58 20.48
N TYR A 99 58.98 30.83 19.79
CA TYR A 99 57.60 31.25 19.48
C TYR A 99 56.55 30.32 20.05
N ARG A 100 56.95 29.27 20.79
CA ARG A 100 56.06 28.21 21.33
C ARG A 100 55.25 27.49 20.27
N LEU A 101 55.74 27.43 19.03
CA LEU A 101 55.16 26.73 17.93
C LEU A 101 55.53 25.25 17.98
N THR A 102 54.55 24.41 18.15
CA THR A 102 54.65 22.95 18.15
C THR A 102 53.52 22.37 17.28
N ASP A 103 53.64 21.09 16.94
CA ASP A 103 52.53 20.38 16.28
C ASP A 103 51.21 20.56 17.04
N SER A 104 51.25 20.48 18.36
CA SER A 104 50.05 20.61 19.22
C SER A 104 49.46 22.02 19.16
N THR A 105 50.29 23.10 19.17
CA THR A 105 49.78 24.48 19.12
C THR A 105 49.24 24.83 17.73
N ILE A 106 49.87 24.32 16.67
CA ILE A 106 49.38 24.46 15.30
C ILE A 106 48.06 23.72 15.09
N ALA A 107 47.97 22.47 15.60
CA ALA A 107 46.76 21.68 15.57
C ALA A 107 45.63 22.34 16.38
N ALA A 108 45.93 22.84 17.59
CA ALA A 108 44.94 23.52 18.41
C ALA A 108 44.36 24.78 17.74
N LEU A 109 45.20 25.59 17.09
CA LEU A 109 44.72 26.75 16.33
C LEU A 109 43.93 26.35 15.11
N HIS A 110 44.38 25.32 14.36
CA HIS A 110 43.68 24.76 13.22
C HIS A 110 42.28 24.27 13.63
N ASP A 111 42.19 23.52 14.75
CA ASP A 111 40.91 22.99 15.27
C ASP A 111 40.00 24.11 15.76
N SER A 112 40.54 25.13 16.41
CA SER A 112 39.78 26.29 16.87
C SER A 112 39.18 27.09 15.71
N ILE A 113 39.97 27.30 14.64
CA ILE A 113 39.51 27.95 13.40
C ILE A 113 38.39 27.12 12.78
N SER A 114 38.64 25.80 12.65
CA SER A 114 37.70 24.85 12.07
C SER A 114 36.36 24.78 12.85
N GLN A 115 36.46 24.76 14.19
CA GLN A 115 35.27 24.76 15.07
C GLN A 115 34.46 26.04 14.87
N LYS A 116 35.14 27.20 14.91
CA LYS A 116 34.45 28.49 14.79
C LYS A 116 33.79 28.67 13.42
N ALA A 117 34.43 28.16 12.36
CA ALA A 117 33.84 28.11 11.04
C ALA A 117 32.64 27.18 10.96
N TYR A 118 32.75 26.02 11.63
CA TYR A 118 31.67 25.07 11.70
C TYR A 118 30.46 25.62 12.51
N ASP A 119 30.71 26.28 13.65
CA ASP A 119 29.66 26.96 14.43
C ASP A 119 28.96 28.06 13.63
N PHE A 120 29.71 28.74 12.75
CA PHE A 120 29.14 29.73 11.84
C PHE A 120 28.30 29.07 10.74
N PHE A 121 28.75 27.96 10.17
CA PHE A 121 27.99 27.16 9.23
C PHE A 121 26.69 26.66 9.82
N LEU A 122 26.69 26.18 11.08
CA LEU A 122 25.48 25.66 11.77
C LEU A 122 24.38 26.72 11.97
N LYS A 123 24.72 28.02 11.91
CA LYS A 123 23.72 29.10 11.99
C LYS A 123 22.88 29.26 10.74
N ASN A 124 23.36 28.79 9.60
CA ASN A 124 22.66 28.86 8.30
C ASN A 124 23.10 27.69 7.43
N VAL A 125 22.47 26.52 7.68
CA VAL A 125 22.79 25.27 6.99
C VAL A 125 22.06 25.22 5.65
N THR A 126 22.79 25.46 4.57
CA THR A 126 22.30 25.35 3.19
C THR A 126 23.31 24.57 2.35
N ILE A 127 22.91 24.04 1.19
CA ILE A 127 23.82 23.37 0.26
C ILE A 127 24.97 24.28 -0.09
N GLN A 128 24.68 25.54 -0.44
CA GLN A 128 25.69 26.53 -0.83
C GLN A 128 26.66 26.84 0.31
N SER A 129 26.18 26.98 1.56
CA SER A 129 27.03 27.23 2.72
C SER A 129 27.90 26.01 3.03
N ALA A 130 27.38 24.79 2.83
CA ALA A 130 28.13 23.55 2.98
C ALA A 130 29.26 23.43 1.95
N GLU A 131 28.96 23.65 0.66
CA GLU A 131 29.98 23.63 -0.42
C GLU A 131 31.05 24.66 -0.19
N LYS A 132 30.68 25.87 0.23
CA LYS A 132 31.64 26.89 0.61
C LYS A 132 32.52 26.44 1.75
N TYR A 133 31.94 25.83 2.80
CA TYR A 133 32.71 25.30 3.93
C TYR A 133 33.69 24.22 3.46
N ILE A 134 33.25 23.24 2.70
CA ILE A 134 34.05 22.13 2.18
C ILE A 134 35.19 22.65 1.34
N SER A 135 34.96 23.63 0.46
CA SER A 135 35.97 24.19 -0.44
C SER A 135 37.09 24.95 0.31
N ILE A 136 36.74 25.56 1.45
CA ILE A 136 37.70 26.39 2.21
C ILE A 136 38.37 25.57 3.32
N PHE A 137 37.58 24.78 4.06
CA PHE A 137 37.98 24.09 5.30
C PHE A 137 38.22 22.58 5.08
N TYR A 138 38.74 22.21 3.95
CA TYR A 138 38.83 20.84 3.41
C TYR A 138 39.63 19.81 4.24
N TYR A 139 40.48 20.25 5.21
CA TYR A 139 41.14 19.39 6.18
C TYR A 139 40.53 19.48 7.58
N SER A 140 39.42 20.13 7.73
CA SER A 140 38.70 20.22 8.99
C SER A 140 38.09 18.84 9.37
N LYS A 141 38.15 18.49 10.64
CA LYS A 141 37.47 17.28 11.17
C LYS A 141 35.96 17.31 11.02
N TYR A 142 35.38 18.46 10.69
CA TYR A 142 33.93 18.63 10.49
C TYR A 142 33.47 18.44 9.06
N VAL A 143 34.41 18.19 8.11
CA VAL A 143 34.07 18.07 6.68
C VAL A 143 33.07 16.94 6.43
N GLU A 144 33.25 15.80 7.09
CA GLU A 144 32.33 14.66 6.96
C GLU A 144 30.92 15.00 7.43
N ASP A 145 30.78 15.68 8.57
CA ASP A 145 29.46 16.11 9.05
C ASP A 145 28.82 17.17 8.15
N VAL A 146 29.60 18.10 7.63
CA VAL A 146 29.14 19.10 6.67
C VAL A 146 28.72 18.45 5.36
N LEU A 147 29.44 17.44 4.88
CA LEU A 147 29.07 16.61 3.71
C LEU A 147 27.74 15.90 3.95
N CYS A 148 27.60 15.23 5.11
CA CYS A 148 26.34 14.58 5.49
C CYS A 148 25.16 15.56 5.54
N LYS A 149 25.32 16.74 6.07
CA LYS A 149 24.28 17.77 6.13
C LYS A 149 23.93 18.29 4.73
N ARG A 150 24.94 18.56 3.88
CA ARG A 150 24.74 18.93 2.48
C ARG A 150 23.93 17.86 1.74
N ASP A 151 24.39 16.62 1.87
CA ASP A 151 23.80 15.48 1.18
C ASP A 151 22.36 15.22 1.65
N SER A 152 22.10 15.42 2.94
CA SER A 152 20.74 15.34 3.52
C SER A 152 19.83 16.42 2.93
N LEU A 153 20.28 17.65 2.82
CA LEU A 153 19.52 18.74 2.22
C LEU A 153 19.23 18.45 0.74
N ALA A 154 20.28 18.10 -0.01
CA ALA A 154 20.15 17.80 -1.43
C ALA A 154 19.25 16.58 -1.68
N PHE A 155 19.33 15.55 -0.83
CA PHE A 155 18.45 14.39 -0.91
C PHE A 155 17.01 14.75 -0.58
N ASN A 156 16.77 15.63 0.41
CA ASN A 156 15.44 16.10 0.75
C ASN A 156 14.74 16.84 -0.39
N GLU A 157 15.48 17.51 -1.28
CA GLU A 157 14.90 18.15 -2.47
C GLU A 157 14.37 17.12 -3.48
N ILE A 158 14.96 15.92 -3.52
CA ILE A 158 14.59 14.90 -4.51
C ILE A 158 13.78 13.76 -3.96
N LYS A 159 13.71 13.55 -2.64
CA LYS A 159 13.13 12.36 -1.99
C LYS A 159 11.68 12.05 -2.41
N ASN A 160 10.93 13.06 -2.85
CA ASN A 160 9.57 12.93 -3.33
C ASN A 160 9.45 13.01 -4.85
N SER A 161 10.57 13.12 -5.57
CA SER A 161 10.57 13.20 -7.02
C SER A 161 10.34 11.82 -7.65
N GLN A 162 9.46 11.80 -8.64
CA GLN A 162 9.26 10.63 -9.51
C GLN A 162 9.87 10.84 -10.91
N GLN A 163 10.61 11.94 -11.12
CA GLN A 163 11.26 12.24 -12.39
C GLN A 163 12.67 11.67 -12.40
N SER A 164 12.94 10.71 -13.28
CA SER A 164 14.25 10.06 -13.39
C SER A 164 15.38 11.05 -13.68
N ALA A 165 15.12 12.09 -14.49
CA ALA A 165 16.07 13.14 -14.80
C ALA A 165 16.55 13.92 -13.57
N VAL A 166 15.63 14.24 -12.63
CA VAL A 166 15.94 14.95 -11.39
C VAL A 166 16.83 14.08 -10.49
N ILE A 167 16.47 12.80 -10.34
CA ILE A 167 17.20 11.86 -9.49
C ILE A 167 18.57 11.53 -10.11
N THR A 168 18.63 11.36 -11.45
CA THR A 168 19.90 11.15 -12.17
C THR A 168 20.87 12.32 -11.97
N ASN A 169 20.37 13.54 -11.99
CA ASN A 169 21.18 14.73 -11.74
C ASN A 169 21.77 14.70 -10.31
N TYR A 170 20.98 14.32 -9.32
CA TYR A 170 21.46 14.15 -7.95
C TYR A 170 22.59 13.10 -7.87
N VAL A 171 22.38 11.90 -8.42
CA VAL A 171 23.37 10.82 -8.43
C VAL A 171 24.67 11.26 -9.09
N LYS A 172 24.59 12.06 -10.15
CA LYS A 172 25.75 12.61 -10.86
C LYS A 172 26.51 13.67 -10.05
N ILE A 173 25.77 14.56 -9.36
CA ILE A 173 26.37 15.67 -8.59
C ILE A 173 26.95 15.15 -7.26
N TYR A 174 26.31 14.17 -6.63
CA TYR A 174 26.67 13.67 -5.30
C TYR A 174 27.06 12.18 -5.29
N PRO A 175 28.09 11.75 -6.05
CA PRO A 175 28.46 10.34 -6.21
C PRO A 175 29.05 9.69 -4.95
N GLN A 176 29.36 10.47 -3.93
CA GLN A 176 29.89 10.03 -2.64
C GLN A 176 28.87 10.22 -1.50
N SER A 177 27.63 10.55 -1.83
CA SER A 177 26.60 10.80 -0.83
C SER A 177 26.27 9.56 -0.04
N CYS A 178 26.05 9.72 1.28
CA CYS A 178 25.52 8.65 2.13
C CYS A 178 24.09 8.23 1.72
N TYR A 179 23.37 9.03 0.93
CA TYR A 179 22.04 8.73 0.35
C TYR A 179 22.12 8.18 -1.08
N LEU A 180 23.33 7.90 -1.61
CA LEU A 180 23.49 7.45 -3.00
C LEU A 180 22.70 6.17 -3.28
N GLN A 181 22.75 5.20 -2.38
CA GLN A 181 22.00 3.95 -2.53
C GLN A 181 20.50 4.18 -2.59
N ASN A 182 19.98 5.04 -1.73
CA ASN A 182 18.55 5.41 -1.72
C ASN A 182 18.17 6.12 -3.03
N ALA A 183 18.99 7.06 -3.48
CA ALA A 183 18.78 7.76 -4.75
C ALA A 183 18.80 6.81 -5.95
N CYS A 184 19.73 5.85 -6.00
CA CYS A 184 19.76 4.84 -7.06
C CYS A 184 18.50 3.97 -7.06
N GLN A 185 18.00 3.57 -5.90
CA GLN A 185 16.77 2.81 -5.81
C GLN A 185 15.54 3.62 -6.23
N MET A 186 15.50 4.91 -5.89
CA MET A 186 14.46 5.82 -6.38
C MET A 186 14.55 6.02 -7.89
N LEU A 187 15.77 6.09 -8.44
CA LEU A 187 16.00 6.21 -9.87
C LEU A 187 15.46 4.99 -10.63
N ASP A 188 15.77 3.79 -10.15
CA ASP A 188 15.24 2.55 -10.75
C ASP A 188 13.71 2.57 -10.77
N TYR A 189 13.07 3.05 -9.69
CA TYR A 189 11.62 3.18 -9.63
C TYR A 189 11.08 4.26 -10.57
N ALA A 190 11.71 5.42 -10.62
CA ALA A 190 11.32 6.50 -11.50
C ALA A 190 11.42 6.10 -12.99
N ILE A 191 12.51 5.44 -13.37
CA ILE A 191 12.67 4.89 -14.72
C ILE A 191 11.57 3.86 -15.03
N TYR A 192 11.27 2.97 -14.08
CA TYR A 192 10.19 2.02 -14.24
C TYR A 192 8.85 2.74 -14.50
N LEU A 193 8.48 3.72 -13.67
CA LEU A 193 7.25 4.48 -13.82
C LEU A 193 7.17 5.23 -15.16
N GLU A 194 8.27 5.90 -15.55
CA GLU A 194 8.32 6.69 -16.79
C GLU A 194 8.23 5.80 -18.03
N VAL A 195 9.00 4.73 -18.08
CA VAL A 195 9.02 3.83 -19.24
C VAL A 195 7.71 3.03 -19.35
N THR A 196 7.10 2.67 -18.22
CA THR A 196 5.84 1.90 -18.21
C THR A 196 4.58 2.77 -18.16
N ALA A 197 4.71 4.09 -18.23
CA ALA A 197 3.60 5.04 -18.10
C ALA A 197 2.43 4.81 -19.05
N SER A 198 2.70 4.35 -20.27
CA SER A 198 1.65 4.05 -21.28
C SER A 198 0.91 2.73 -21.00
N ARG A 199 1.39 1.90 -20.06
CA ARG A 199 0.79 0.62 -19.64
C ARG A 199 0.40 -0.29 -20.81
N ASN A 200 1.24 -0.37 -21.83
CA ASN A 200 1.07 -1.25 -22.97
C ASN A 200 2.28 -2.20 -23.10
N ASP A 201 2.14 -3.19 -23.99
CA ASP A 201 3.18 -4.20 -24.20
C ASP A 201 4.52 -3.62 -24.65
N VAL A 202 4.52 -2.60 -25.51
CA VAL A 202 5.73 -1.95 -26.02
C VAL A 202 6.51 -1.32 -24.86
N ALA A 203 5.81 -0.66 -23.93
CA ALA A 203 6.42 -0.03 -22.76
C ALA A 203 7.08 -1.07 -21.85
N TYR A 204 6.34 -2.12 -21.51
CA TYR A 204 6.87 -3.19 -20.65
C TYR A 204 8.03 -3.95 -21.30
N LEU A 205 7.93 -4.30 -22.58
CA LEU A 205 9.00 -4.97 -23.32
C LEU A 205 10.26 -4.12 -23.40
N ASN A 206 10.12 -2.82 -23.66
CA ASN A 206 11.25 -1.89 -23.67
C ASN A 206 11.91 -1.83 -22.29
N TYR A 207 11.11 -1.74 -21.21
CA TYR A 207 11.65 -1.72 -19.86
C TYR A 207 12.42 -3.02 -19.55
N ILE A 208 11.81 -4.18 -19.78
CA ILE A 208 12.41 -5.50 -19.53
C ILE A 208 13.73 -5.67 -20.29
N LYS A 209 13.78 -5.22 -21.55
CA LYS A 209 14.97 -5.33 -22.39
C LYS A 209 16.11 -4.43 -21.90
N GLN A 210 15.81 -3.21 -21.51
CA GLN A 210 16.80 -2.20 -21.13
C GLN A 210 17.26 -2.34 -19.68
N ASN A 211 16.42 -2.88 -18.80
CA ASN A 211 16.61 -2.89 -17.36
C ASN A 211 16.59 -4.30 -16.77
N SER A 212 17.22 -5.27 -17.42
CA SER A 212 17.17 -6.70 -17.07
C SER A 212 17.68 -7.07 -15.66
N LYS A 213 18.41 -6.16 -15.01
CA LYS A 213 19.01 -6.37 -13.69
C LYS A 213 18.42 -5.50 -12.59
N THR A 214 17.35 -4.73 -12.88
CA THR A 214 16.70 -3.89 -11.87
C THR A 214 15.69 -4.68 -11.03
N LYS A 215 15.41 -4.18 -9.87
CA LYS A 215 14.40 -4.76 -8.95
C LYS A 215 12.99 -4.80 -9.58
N TYR A 216 12.68 -3.90 -10.51
CA TYR A 216 11.36 -3.77 -11.13
C TYR A 216 11.18 -4.61 -12.40
N THR A 217 12.23 -5.33 -12.83
CA THR A 217 12.13 -6.19 -14.02
C THR A 217 11.08 -7.28 -13.85
N GLN A 218 11.02 -7.88 -12.67
CA GLN A 218 10.02 -8.92 -12.39
C GLN A 218 8.59 -8.35 -12.39
N GLN A 219 8.40 -7.19 -11.78
CA GLN A 219 7.11 -6.47 -11.78
C GLN A 219 6.68 -6.13 -13.22
N ALA A 220 7.59 -5.61 -14.04
CA ALA A 220 7.30 -5.31 -15.45
C ALA A 220 6.89 -6.56 -16.25
N LYS A 221 7.49 -7.73 -15.96
CA LYS A 221 7.09 -9.01 -16.56
C LYS A 221 5.67 -9.42 -16.15
N GLU A 222 5.34 -9.30 -14.88
CA GLU A 222 4.01 -9.62 -14.36
C GLU A 222 2.93 -8.69 -14.94
N GLU A 223 3.22 -7.40 -15.03
CA GLU A 223 2.30 -6.41 -15.60
C GLU A 223 2.14 -6.59 -17.12
N LEU A 224 3.20 -6.98 -17.84
CA LEU A 224 3.12 -7.33 -19.25
C LEU A 224 2.19 -8.54 -19.46
N LEU A 225 2.35 -9.58 -18.67
CA LEU A 225 1.48 -10.74 -18.75
C LEU A 225 0.02 -10.38 -18.42
N ALA A 226 -0.19 -9.59 -17.36
CA ALA A 226 -1.51 -9.11 -16.98
C ALA A 226 -2.15 -8.27 -18.10
N TYR A 227 -1.38 -7.43 -18.77
CA TYR A 227 -1.83 -6.66 -19.92
C TYR A 227 -2.27 -7.56 -21.09
N TYR A 228 -1.48 -8.58 -21.43
CA TYR A 228 -1.86 -9.52 -22.50
C TYR A 228 -3.12 -10.33 -22.14
N ILE A 229 -3.27 -10.72 -20.86
CA ILE A 229 -4.49 -11.40 -20.39
C ILE A 229 -5.70 -10.47 -20.48
N GLN A 230 -5.59 -9.25 -20.00
CA GLN A 230 -6.68 -8.25 -20.02
C GLN A 230 -7.11 -7.90 -21.45
N THR A 231 -6.16 -7.75 -22.35
CA THR A 231 -6.43 -7.45 -23.78
C THR A 231 -6.77 -8.69 -24.60
N LYS A 232 -6.76 -9.88 -23.98
CA LYS A 232 -6.99 -11.17 -24.62
C LYS A 232 -6.03 -11.43 -25.80
N ASN A 233 -4.81 -10.93 -25.71
CA ASN A 233 -3.78 -11.09 -26.73
C ASN A 233 -3.04 -12.43 -26.54
N THR A 234 -3.59 -13.49 -27.15
CA THR A 234 -3.04 -14.84 -27.03
C THR A 234 -1.66 -15.00 -27.70
N GLU A 235 -1.39 -14.26 -28.77
CA GLU A 235 -0.05 -14.21 -29.39
C GLU A 235 0.98 -13.57 -28.47
N GLY A 236 0.60 -12.48 -27.79
CA GLY A 236 1.42 -11.82 -26.80
C GLY A 236 1.73 -12.73 -25.60
N ILE A 237 0.74 -13.50 -25.11
CA ILE A 237 0.95 -14.47 -24.02
C ILE A 237 1.92 -15.57 -24.48
N TYR A 238 1.77 -16.10 -25.68
CA TYR A 238 2.68 -17.13 -26.19
C TYR A 238 4.09 -16.59 -26.42
N TYR A 239 4.22 -15.36 -26.94
CA TYR A 239 5.51 -14.67 -27.00
C TYR A 239 6.15 -14.54 -25.59
N TYR A 240 5.36 -14.16 -24.58
CA TYR A 240 5.82 -14.07 -23.20
C TYR A 240 6.35 -15.42 -22.68
N ILE A 241 5.61 -16.49 -22.93
CA ILE A 241 6.02 -17.87 -22.55
C ILE A 241 7.36 -18.23 -23.17
N LYS A 242 7.53 -17.97 -24.46
CA LYS A 242 8.72 -18.41 -25.21
C LYS A 242 9.96 -17.56 -24.91
N ASN A 243 9.81 -16.28 -24.59
CA ASN A 243 10.93 -15.34 -24.56
C ASN A 243 11.20 -14.72 -23.17
N ILE A 244 10.24 -14.78 -22.25
CA ILE A 244 10.33 -14.06 -20.98
C ILE A 244 10.23 -15.00 -19.79
N ASN A 245 9.13 -15.74 -19.67
CA ASN A 245 8.91 -16.70 -18.58
C ASN A 245 7.84 -17.73 -18.96
N ALA A 246 8.25 -18.96 -19.11
CA ALA A 246 7.37 -20.10 -19.37
C ALA A 246 6.66 -20.59 -18.09
N SER A 247 5.94 -19.68 -17.40
CA SER A 247 5.21 -20.02 -16.20
C SER A 247 3.93 -20.80 -16.51
N TYR A 248 3.56 -21.69 -15.59
CA TYR A 248 2.30 -22.44 -15.71
C TYR A 248 1.07 -21.52 -15.76
N TYR A 249 1.12 -20.37 -15.07
CA TYR A 249 0.09 -19.34 -15.12
C TYR A 249 -0.11 -18.74 -16.51
N ALA A 250 0.99 -18.43 -17.21
CA ALA A 250 0.90 -17.92 -18.57
C ALA A 250 0.29 -18.97 -19.50
N TRP A 251 0.65 -20.25 -19.33
CA TRP A 251 0.06 -21.35 -20.08
C TRP A 251 -1.42 -21.53 -19.79
N ASN A 252 -1.85 -21.46 -18.53
CA ASN A 252 -3.26 -21.56 -18.15
C ASN A 252 -4.08 -20.37 -18.64
N ALA A 253 -3.53 -19.15 -18.60
CA ALA A 253 -4.18 -17.99 -19.16
C ALA A 253 -4.37 -18.12 -20.69
N LEU A 254 -3.32 -18.58 -21.38
CA LEU A 254 -3.39 -18.85 -22.81
C LEU A 254 -4.46 -19.90 -23.13
N PHE A 255 -4.45 -21.02 -22.41
CA PHE A 255 -5.42 -22.08 -22.54
C PHE A 255 -6.85 -21.59 -22.33
N SER A 256 -7.10 -20.85 -21.26
CA SER A 256 -8.44 -20.33 -20.91
C SER A 256 -8.99 -19.34 -21.95
N LEU A 257 -8.12 -18.57 -22.60
CA LEU A 257 -8.50 -17.61 -23.62
C LEU A 257 -8.76 -18.26 -24.99
N GLU A 258 -7.98 -19.27 -25.36
CA GLU A 258 -8.09 -19.98 -26.65
C GLU A 258 -9.23 -21.00 -26.63
N ILE A 259 -9.43 -21.70 -25.51
CA ILE A 259 -10.44 -22.76 -25.38
C ILE A 259 -11.72 -22.20 -24.77
N LYS A 260 -12.54 -21.52 -25.59
CA LYS A 260 -13.86 -21.01 -25.16
C LYS A 260 -14.93 -22.08 -25.10
N ASN A 261 -14.88 -23.04 -26.01
CA ASN A 261 -15.78 -24.20 -26.08
C ASN A 261 -14.95 -25.46 -26.10
N TYR A 262 -15.13 -26.30 -25.07
CA TYR A 262 -14.41 -27.55 -24.99
C TYR A 262 -15.02 -28.58 -25.96
N SER A 263 -14.30 -28.83 -27.00
CA SER A 263 -14.55 -29.93 -27.92
C SER A 263 -13.23 -30.56 -28.30
N GLU A 264 -13.24 -31.82 -28.59
CA GLU A 264 -12.06 -32.54 -29.03
C GLU A 264 -11.32 -31.82 -30.17
N LYS A 265 -12.09 -31.29 -31.15
CA LYS A 265 -11.56 -30.48 -32.25
C LYS A 265 -10.80 -29.23 -31.79
N ASN A 266 -11.37 -28.47 -30.86
CA ASN A 266 -10.73 -27.24 -30.37
C ASN A 266 -9.48 -27.55 -29.58
N LEU A 267 -9.49 -28.64 -28.80
CA LEU A 267 -8.32 -29.10 -28.08
C LEU A 267 -7.19 -29.51 -29.00
N GLN A 268 -7.50 -30.27 -30.06
CA GLN A 268 -6.53 -30.67 -31.10
C GLN A 268 -5.91 -29.42 -31.74
N ILE A 269 -6.74 -28.46 -32.17
CA ILE A 269 -6.26 -27.19 -32.75
C ILE A 269 -5.35 -26.45 -31.77
N PHE A 270 -5.71 -26.42 -30.50
CA PHE A 270 -4.88 -25.79 -29.47
C PHE A 270 -3.51 -26.47 -29.31
N LEU A 271 -3.51 -27.81 -29.23
CA LEU A 271 -2.28 -28.59 -29.07
C LEU A 271 -1.39 -28.58 -30.33
N GLU A 272 -1.99 -28.41 -31.50
CA GLU A 272 -1.26 -28.20 -32.76
C GLU A 272 -0.62 -26.79 -32.79
N LYS A 273 -1.37 -25.77 -32.38
CA LYS A 273 -0.89 -24.37 -32.30
C LYS A 273 0.18 -24.17 -31.24
N TYR A 274 0.07 -24.89 -30.12
CA TYR A 274 0.95 -24.78 -28.95
C TYR A 274 1.55 -26.14 -28.55
N PRO A 275 2.47 -26.71 -29.38
CA PRO A 275 2.98 -28.06 -29.18
C PRO A 275 3.81 -28.24 -27.89
N ASP A 276 4.32 -27.13 -27.35
CA ASP A 276 5.12 -27.11 -26.11
C ASP A 276 4.26 -26.99 -24.84
N TYR A 277 2.93 -27.11 -24.95
CA TYR A 277 2.05 -27.07 -23.78
C TYR A 277 2.46 -28.15 -22.78
N PRO A 278 2.79 -27.79 -21.49
CA PRO A 278 3.47 -28.70 -20.59
C PRO A 278 2.63 -29.93 -20.21
N ASP A 279 1.30 -29.73 -20.09
CA ASP A 279 0.40 -30.81 -19.64
C ASP A 279 -0.38 -31.47 -20.79
N LYS A 280 0.18 -31.44 -21.98
CA LYS A 280 -0.48 -32.00 -23.19
C LYS A 280 -1.05 -33.40 -22.94
N LYS A 281 -0.26 -34.32 -22.44
CA LYS A 281 -0.69 -35.70 -22.19
C LYS A 281 -1.77 -35.81 -21.13
N GLN A 282 -1.61 -35.04 -20.07
CA GLN A 282 -2.57 -34.99 -18.97
C GLN A 282 -3.87 -34.34 -19.41
N LEU A 283 -3.77 -33.27 -20.24
CA LEU A 283 -4.92 -32.58 -20.78
C LEU A 283 -5.77 -33.50 -21.68
N GLU A 284 -5.14 -34.31 -22.51
CA GLU A 284 -5.80 -35.32 -23.34
C GLU A 284 -6.57 -36.35 -22.49
N GLU A 285 -6.02 -36.76 -21.34
CA GLU A 285 -6.66 -37.69 -20.43
C GLU A 285 -7.78 -37.04 -19.58
N GLU A 286 -7.62 -35.77 -19.18
CA GLU A 286 -8.55 -35.06 -18.29
C GLU A 286 -9.61 -34.23 -19.04
N PHE A 287 -9.53 -34.16 -20.36
CA PHE A 287 -10.40 -33.38 -21.20
C PHE A 287 -11.90 -33.58 -20.90
N ILE A 288 -12.33 -34.81 -20.67
CA ILE A 288 -13.72 -35.17 -20.36
C ILE A 288 -14.23 -34.43 -19.09
N TYR A 289 -13.34 -34.26 -18.12
CA TYR A 289 -13.66 -33.72 -16.80
C TYR A 289 -13.44 -32.22 -16.67
N TRP A 290 -12.69 -31.61 -17.61
CA TRP A 290 -12.23 -30.22 -17.47
C TRP A 290 -13.34 -29.18 -17.32
N LYS A 291 -14.42 -29.31 -18.08
CA LYS A 291 -15.57 -28.40 -18.02
C LYS A 291 -16.70 -28.89 -17.15
N MET A 292 -16.61 -30.09 -16.68
CA MET A 292 -17.69 -30.63 -15.87
C MET A 292 -17.74 -29.82 -14.57
N PRO A 293 -18.83 -29.10 -14.29
CA PRO A 293 -19.03 -28.52 -12.96
C PRO A 293 -19.19 -29.70 -12.00
N LEU A 294 -18.39 -29.68 -10.96
CA LEU A 294 -18.46 -30.65 -9.87
C LEU A 294 -18.89 -29.94 -8.61
N PHE A 295 -19.84 -30.54 -7.91
CA PHE A 295 -20.44 -30.03 -6.69
C PHE A 295 -20.06 -30.96 -5.54
N SER A 296 -19.63 -30.40 -4.42
CA SER A 296 -19.31 -31.18 -3.24
C SER A 296 -20.55 -31.87 -2.67
N ILE A 297 -20.44 -33.15 -2.35
CA ILE A 297 -21.52 -33.92 -1.75
C ILE A 297 -21.05 -34.55 -0.45
N LYS A 298 -21.97 -34.75 0.49
CA LYS A 298 -21.71 -35.37 1.78
C LYS A 298 -22.50 -36.67 1.92
N LYS A 299 -21.83 -37.78 2.24
CA LYS A 299 -22.46 -39.06 2.51
C LYS A 299 -21.75 -39.74 3.66
N ALA A 300 -22.53 -40.13 4.68
CA ALA A 300 -21.98 -40.77 5.89
C ALA A 300 -20.83 -39.99 6.55
N GLY A 301 -20.92 -38.64 6.57
CA GLY A 301 -19.90 -37.78 7.17
C GLY A 301 -18.65 -37.54 6.32
N LYS A 302 -18.58 -38.11 5.13
CA LYS A 302 -17.46 -37.92 4.19
C LYS A 302 -17.91 -37.16 2.98
N TYR A 303 -16.98 -36.38 2.40
CA TYR A 303 -17.20 -35.55 1.22
C TYR A 303 -16.63 -36.20 -0.04
N GLY A 304 -17.31 -35.98 -1.15
CA GLY A 304 -16.92 -36.33 -2.52
C GLY A 304 -17.51 -35.32 -3.50
N PHE A 305 -17.63 -35.67 -4.77
CA PHE A 305 -18.16 -34.75 -5.77
C PHE A 305 -19.11 -35.44 -6.75
N THR A 306 -20.17 -34.71 -7.15
CA THR A 306 -21.13 -35.09 -8.18
C THR A 306 -21.09 -34.10 -9.34
N ASP A 307 -21.52 -34.52 -10.54
CA ASP A 307 -21.72 -33.65 -11.68
C ASP A 307 -23.11 -32.98 -11.65
N SER A 308 -23.39 -32.15 -12.66
CA SER A 308 -24.69 -31.46 -12.82
C SER A 308 -25.88 -32.37 -13.12
N THR A 309 -25.65 -33.67 -13.32
CA THR A 309 -26.71 -34.68 -13.50
C THR A 309 -27.00 -35.47 -12.23
N GLY A 310 -26.20 -35.26 -11.16
CA GLY A 310 -26.29 -36.01 -9.91
C GLY A 310 -25.46 -37.31 -9.89
N LYS A 311 -24.70 -37.58 -10.95
CA LYS A 311 -23.81 -38.75 -11.00
C LYS A 311 -22.59 -38.48 -10.11
N VAL A 312 -22.33 -39.36 -9.14
CA VAL A 312 -21.12 -39.33 -8.33
C VAL A 312 -19.91 -39.54 -9.21
N CYS A 313 -19.03 -38.53 -9.29
CA CYS A 313 -17.79 -38.56 -10.04
C CYS A 313 -16.59 -38.87 -9.14
N ILE A 314 -16.63 -38.42 -7.90
CA ILE A 314 -15.61 -38.68 -6.89
C ILE A 314 -16.32 -39.18 -5.65
N GLU A 315 -16.01 -40.41 -5.25
CA GLU A 315 -16.65 -41.04 -4.10
C GLU A 315 -16.40 -40.26 -2.80
N PRO A 316 -17.42 -40.18 -1.90
CA PRO A 316 -17.32 -39.51 -0.61
C PRO A 316 -16.38 -40.27 0.35
N VAL A 317 -15.10 -39.92 0.34
CA VAL A 317 -14.03 -40.54 1.17
C VAL A 317 -13.21 -39.53 1.96
N TYR A 318 -13.39 -38.23 1.72
CA TYR A 318 -12.64 -37.14 2.32
C TYR A 318 -13.34 -36.61 3.58
N ASN A 319 -12.56 -36.08 4.54
CA ASN A 319 -13.11 -35.45 5.74
C ASN A 319 -13.62 -34.05 5.44
N GLU A 320 -12.90 -33.34 4.56
CA GLU A 320 -13.22 -31.99 4.11
C GLU A 320 -12.79 -31.82 2.64
N VAL A 321 -13.48 -30.94 1.91
CA VAL A 321 -13.15 -30.60 0.53
C VAL A 321 -13.44 -29.13 0.28
N GLU A 322 -12.62 -28.49 -0.56
CA GLU A 322 -12.93 -27.20 -1.14
C GLU A 322 -13.28 -27.34 -2.63
N ASP A 323 -13.91 -26.32 -3.18
CA ASP A 323 -14.20 -26.24 -4.61
C ASP A 323 -12.94 -26.33 -5.48
N PHE A 324 -13.09 -26.84 -6.70
CA PHE A 324 -11.99 -26.87 -7.66
C PHE A 324 -11.54 -25.48 -8.07
N LYS A 325 -10.29 -25.16 -7.78
CA LYS A 325 -9.58 -23.95 -8.23
C LYS A 325 -8.35 -24.35 -9.03
N GLU A 326 -8.17 -23.73 -10.19
CA GLU A 326 -7.01 -24.01 -11.08
C GLU A 326 -6.82 -25.52 -11.40
N GLY A 327 -7.94 -26.26 -11.47
CA GLY A 327 -7.92 -27.69 -11.80
C GLY A 327 -7.71 -28.62 -10.62
N TYR A 328 -7.45 -28.11 -9.42
CA TYR A 328 -7.26 -28.88 -8.19
C TYR A 328 -8.32 -28.54 -7.14
N ALA A 329 -8.76 -29.54 -6.39
CA ALA A 329 -9.50 -29.36 -5.15
C ALA A 329 -8.60 -29.67 -3.97
N LEU A 330 -8.59 -28.78 -2.98
CA LEU A 330 -8.01 -29.07 -1.67
C LEU A 330 -8.91 -30.06 -0.97
N VAL A 331 -8.37 -31.14 -0.46
CA VAL A 331 -9.10 -32.18 0.25
C VAL A 331 -8.35 -32.66 1.49
N GLU A 332 -9.09 -32.95 2.55
CA GLU A 332 -8.54 -33.50 3.78
C GLU A 332 -8.85 -35.00 3.89
N LYS A 333 -7.85 -35.79 4.21
CA LYS A 333 -7.98 -37.19 4.53
C LYS A 333 -7.03 -37.55 5.67
N ASP A 334 -7.54 -38.27 6.66
CA ASP A 334 -6.77 -38.73 7.82
C ASP A 334 -6.05 -37.58 8.56
N ASN A 335 -6.72 -36.41 8.68
CA ASN A 335 -6.23 -35.14 9.27
C ASN A 335 -5.02 -34.51 8.52
N LEU A 336 -4.83 -34.87 7.27
CA LEU A 336 -3.82 -34.26 6.41
C LEU A 336 -4.45 -33.76 5.11
N TYR A 337 -3.95 -32.63 4.64
CA TYR A 337 -4.38 -32.01 3.39
C TYR A 337 -3.53 -32.49 2.22
N GLY A 338 -4.19 -32.65 1.09
CA GLY A 338 -3.62 -32.96 -0.22
C GLY A 338 -4.49 -32.36 -1.33
N PHE A 339 -4.11 -32.61 -2.56
CA PHE A 339 -4.84 -32.06 -3.71
C PHE A 339 -5.21 -33.15 -4.71
N ILE A 340 -6.45 -33.09 -5.18
CA ILE A 340 -6.96 -33.98 -6.24
C ILE A 340 -7.35 -33.17 -7.48
N ASN A 341 -7.32 -33.81 -8.65
CA ASN A 341 -7.91 -33.24 -9.86
C ASN A 341 -9.39 -33.64 -10.05
N LYS A 342 -10.06 -33.08 -11.03
CA LYS A 342 -11.48 -33.37 -11.34
C LYS A 342 -11.78 -34.84 -11.71
N ALA A 343 -10.75 -35.63 -12.04
CA ALA A 343 -10.89 -37.08 -12.23
C ALA A 343 -10.76 -37.88 -10.92
N GLY A 344 -10.63 -37.20 -9.78
CA GLY A 344 -10.45 -37.81 -8.47
C GLY A 344 -9.05 -38.38 -8.20
N ARG A 345 -8.08 -38.11 -9.09
CA ARG A 345 -6.69 -38.55 -8.91
C ARG A 345 -5.94 -37.64 -7.97
N VAL A 346 -5.26 -38.23 -6.98
CA VAL A 346 -4.35 -37.50 -6.08
C VAL A 346 -3.19 -36.94 -6.92
N LYS A 347 -3.01 -35.62 -6.89
CA LYS A 347 -1.95 -34.89 -7.57
C LYS A 347 -0.83 -34.48 -6.62
N ILE A 348 -1.22 -34.16 -5.39
CA ILE A 348 -0.30 -33.84 -4.30
C ILE A 348 -0.74 -34.67 -3.09
N ASP A 349 0.18 -35.50 -2.59
CA ASP A 349 -0.09 -36.44 -1.51
C ASP A 349 -0.52 -35.73 -0.21
N PHE A 350 -1.24 -36.48 0.63
CA PHE A 350 -1.70 -36.04 1.95
C PHE A 350 -0.53 -35.94 2.92
N GLN A 351 0.00 -34.77 3.12
CA GLN A 351 1.19 -34.57 3.95
C GLN A 351 1.20 -33.23 4.71
N TYR A 352 0.28 -32.34 4.44
CA TYR A 352 0.23 -31.03 5.05
C TYR A 352 -0.75 -30.99 6.21
N THR A 353 -0.37 -30.30 7.29
CA THR A 353 -1.25 -30.11 8.47
C THR A 353 -2.25 -28.99 8.27
N ASP A 354 -1.99 -28.12 7.31
CA ASP A 354 -2.87 -27.04 6.86
C ASP A 354 -2.51 -26.66 5.43
N ALA A 355 -3.49 -26.23 4.63
CA ALA A 355 -3.27 -25.81 3.26
C ALA A 355 -4.35 -24.86 2.78
N SER A 356 -4.02 -24.02 1.81
CA SER A 356 -4.98 -23.20 1.04
C SER A 356 -5.20 -23.78 -0.35
N SER A 357 -6.35 -23.48 -0.95
CA SER A 357 -6.55 -23.73 -2.38
C SER A 357 -5.52 -22.99 -3.23
N PHE A 358 -5.23 -23.49 -4.43
CA PHE A 358 -4.37 -22.81 -5.40
C PHE A 358 -4.96 -21.48 -5.85
N VAL A 359 -4.13 -20.43 -5.81
CA VAL A 359 -4.42 -19.10 -6.35
C VAL A 359 -3.16 -18.61 -7.08
N GLN A 360 -3.30 -18.20 -8.33
CA GLN A 360 -2.17 -17.80 -9.19
C GLN A 360 -1.00 -18.80 -9.13
N GLN A 361 -1.33 -20.10 -9.25
CA GLN A 361 -0.44 -21.27 -9.29
C GLN A 361 0.30 -21.61 -8.00
N THR A 362 0.00 -20.95 -6.91
CA THR A 362 0.63 -21.21 -5.64
C THR A 362 -0.40 -21.60 -4.60
N ALA A 363 -0.05 -22.48 -3.71
CA ALA A 363 -0.79 -22.78 -2.50
C ALA A 363 0.11 -22.54 -1.28
N ILE A 364 -0.47 -21.99 -0.24
CA ILE A 364 0.15 -21.91 1.07
C ILE A 364 -0.05 -23.26 1.73
N VAL A 365 1.00 -23.89 2.23
CA VAL A 365 0.90 -25.15 2.96
C VAL A 365 1.69 -25.10 4.25
N GLN A 366 1.22 -25.84 5.25
CA GLN A 366 1.93 -25.99 6.51
C GLN A 366 2.39 -27.43 6.71
N GLN A 367 3.65 -27.59 7.07
CA GLN A 367 4.25 -28.87 7.43
C GLN A 367 5.26 -28.65 8.56
N ASN A 368 5.27 -29.52 9.56
CA ASN A 368 6.18 -29.42 10.72
C ASN A 368 6.15 -28.04 11.42
N LYS A 369 4.97 -27.42 11.52
CA LYS A 369 4.73 -26.09 12.12
C LYS A 369 5.35 -24.91 11.36
N THR A 370 5.79 -25.12 10.13
CA THR A 370 6.27 -24.05 9.25
C THR A 370 5.38 -23.96 8.02
N SER A 371 5.12 -22.73 7.58
CA SER A 371 4.35 -22.45 6.38
C SER A 371 5.28 -22.08 5.23
N PHE A 372 4.97 -22.54 4.02
CA PHE A 372 5.70 -22.24 2.80
C PHE A 372 4.79 -22.33 1.58
N LEU A 373 5.25 -21.80 0.45
CA LEU A 373 4.53 -21.88 -0.82
C LEU A 373 4.97 -23.11 -1.60
N ILE A 374 3.99 -23.74 -2.26
CA ILE A 374 4.22 -24.77 -3.26
C ILE A 374 3.61 -24.40 -4.60
N ASP A 375 4.18 -24.94 -5.69
CA ASP A 375 3.58 -24.93 -7.02
C ASP A 375 2.72 -26.18 -7.28
N HIS A 376 2.07 -26.25 -8.46
CA HIS A 376 1.23 -27.40 -8.85
C HIS A 376 1.99 -28.75 -8.92
N ALA A 377 3.31 -28.74 -8.96
CA ALA A 377 4.14 -29.94 -8.90
C ALA A 377 4.56 -30.31 -7.47
N ALA A 378 3.95 -29.71 -6.46
CA ALA A 378 4.32 -29.83 -5.04
C ALA A 378 5.75 -29.36 -4.72
N LYS A 379 6.37 -28.62 -5.64
CA LYS A 379 7.71 -28.07 -5.40
C LYS A 379 7.60 -26.88 -4.45
N LYS A 380 8.38 -26.91 -3.38
CA LYS A 380 8.55 -25.77 -2.49
C LYS A 380 9.22 -24.62 -3.22
N ILE A 381 8.58 -23.44 -3.26
CA ILE A 381 9.02 -22.26 -3.98
C ILE A 381 9.36 -21.08 -3.09
N SER A 382 9.11 -21.15 -1.77
CA SER A 382 9.48 -20.11 -0.81
C SER A 382 10.39 -20.66 0.30
N ALA A 383 10.92 -19.75 1.12
CA ALA A 383 11.54 -20.08 2.41
C ALA A 383 10.48 -20.58 3.41
N ASP A 384 10.94 -21.07 4.58
CA ASP A 384 10.09 -21.41 5.71
C ASP A 384 9.77 -20.16 6.54
N TYR A 385 8.50 -20.02 6.91
CA TYR A 385 7.96 -18.97 7.76
C TYR A 385 7.15 -19.57 8.92
N ASP A 386 7.02 -18.82 10.01
CA ASP A 386 6.12 -19.18 11.10
C ASP A 386 4.66 -19.08 10.62
N GLU A 387 4.38 -18.15 9.70
CA GLU A 387 3.05 -17.90 9.15
C GLU A 387 3.17 -17.18 7.81
N ILE A 388 2.27 -17.50 6.88
CA ILE A 388 2.06 -16.79 5.61
C ILE A 388 0.57 -16.44 5.57
N ALA A 389 0.25 -15.15 5.49
CA ALA A 389 -1.12 -14.68 5.30
C ALA A 389 -1.59 -14.88 3.86
N ASP A 390 -2.89 -14.80 3.63
CA ASP A 390 -3.46 -14.84 2.29
C ASP A 390 -2.90 -13.73 1.40
N PHE A 391 -2.84 -14.02 0.11
CA PHE A 391 -2.37 -13.04 -0.86
C PHE A 391 -3.38 -11.90 -1.06
N ALA A 392 -2.93 -10.68 -0.83
CA ALA A 392 -3.65 -9.46 -1.17
C ALA A 392 -2.78 -8.61 -2.11
N ASP A 393 -3.34 -8.15 -3.23
CA ASP A 393 -2.63 -7.34 -4.23
C ASP A 393 -1.29 -7.97 -4.70
N ASN A 394 -1.30 -9.32 -4.89
CA ASN A 394 -0.17 -10.17 -5.30
C ASN A 394 0.98 -10.27 -4.27
N ILE A 395 0.74 -9.91 -3.04
CA ILE A 395 1.71 -9.96 -1.95
C ILE A 395 1.10 -10.69 -0.77
N ALA A 396 1.84 -11.62 -0.15
CA ALA A 396 1.51 -12.22 1.12
C ALA A 396 2.42 -11.65 2.21
N ILE A 397 1.84 -11.24 3.32
CA ILE A 397 2.59 -10.89 4.52
C ILE A 397 3.08 -12.18 5.16
N VAL A 398 4.35 -12.23 5.53
CA VAL A 398 4.97 -13.38 6.18
C VAL A 398 5.49 -12.99 7.56
N ARG A 399 5.46 -13.95 8.48
CA ARG A 399 6.05 -13.81 9.82
C ARG A 399 7.15 -14.82 10.02
N LYS A 400 8.30 -14.36 10.51
CA LYS A 400 9.45 -15.19 10.87
C LYS A 400 10.13 -14.62 12.11
N ASN A 401 10.28 -15.44 13.15
CA ASN A 401 10.89 -15.03 14.42
C ASN A 401 10.21 -13.76 15.00
N ASN A 402 8.88 -13.69 14.96
CA ASN A 402 8.06 -12.56 15.40
C ASN A 402 8.30 -11.24 14.62
N LEU A 403 8.96 -11.29 13.48
CA LEU A 403 9.11 -10.16 12.58
C LEU A 403 8.33 -10.41 11.28
N TYR A 404 7.77 -9.34 10.75
CA TYR A 404 6.96 -9.37 9.54
C TYR A 404 7.75 -8.89 8.34
N GLY A 405 7.53 -9.55 7.23
CA GLY A 405 8.04 -9.26 5.89
C GLY A 405 6.97 -9.51 4.84
N ALA A 406 7.34 -9.62 3.58
CA ALA A 406 6.42 -9.89 2.49
C ALA A 406 7.07 -10.70 1.37
N ILE A 407 6.29 -11.58 0.76
CA ILE A 407 6.68 -12.39 -0.40
C ILE A 407 5.70 -12.22 -1.55
N ASN A 408 6.15 -12.51 -2.76
CA ASN A 408 5.28 -12.61 -3.94
C ASN A 408 4.88 -14.07 -4.21
N HIS A 409 4.02 -14.30 -5.22
CA HIS A 409 3.59 -15.64 -5.63
C HIS A 409 4.73 -16.54 -6.12
N THR A 410 5.90 -16.01 -6.48
CA THR A 410 7.07 -16.83 -6.84
C THR A 410 7.89 -17.26 -5.63
N GLY A 411 7.47 -16.90 -4.42
CA GLY A 411 8.17 -17.20 -3.17
C GLY A 411 9.37 -16.28 -2.90
N GLU A 412 9.56 -15.22 -3.69
CA GLU A 412 10.66 -14.27 -3.50
C GLU A 412 10.34 -13.32 -2.34
N GLU A 413 11.29 -13.13 -1.44
CA GLU A 413 11.20 -12.10 -0.40
C GLU A 413 11.30 -10.71 -1.01
N ILE A 414 10.16 -10.01 -1.10
CA ILE A 414 10.10 -8.62 -1.51
C ILE A 414 10.53 -7.71 -0.35
N ILE A 415 10.11 -8.08 0.86
CA ILE A 415 10.46 -7.41 2.11
C ILE A 415 10.96 -8.50 3.07
N LYS A 416 12.20 -8.39 3.49
CA LYS A 416 12.75 -9.29 4.51
C LYS A 416 12.02 -9.10 5.84
N PRO A 417 11.75 -10.18 6.60
CA PRO A 417 11.18 -10.08 7.93
C PRO A 417 12.02 -9.19 8.86
N SER A 418 11.57 -7.96 9.08
CA SER A 418 12.30 -6.95 9.85
C SER A 418 11.40 -5.95 10.57
N PHE A 419 10.10 -6.00 10.32
CA PHE A 419 9.11 -5.10 10.91
C PHE A 419 8.36 -5.78 12.06
N TYR A 420 8.01 -5.02 13.09
CA TYR A 420 7.15 -5.54 14.18
C TYR A 420 5.70 -5.71 13.75
N SER A 421 5.25 -5.02 12.73
CA SER A 421 3.93 -5.17 12.13
C SER A 421 3.92 -4.54 10.74
N ILE A 422 3.26 -5.19 9.79
CA ILE A 422 2.94 -4.67 8.45
C ILE A 422 1.46 -5.01 8.21
N SER A 423 0.68 -4.05 7.75
CA SER A 423 -0.69 -4.30 7.26
C SER A 423 -0.67 -4.84 5.83
N ASP A 424 -1.81 -5.32 5.36
CA ASP A 424 -1.98 -5.60 3.95
C ASP A 424 -1.70 -4.37 3.09
N PHE A 425 -1.20 -4.62 1.87
CA PHE A 425 -0.96 -3.57 0.91
C PHE A 425 -2.26 -3.08 0.30
N THR A 426 -2.47 -1.78 0.36
CA THR A 426 -3.56 -1.09 -0.33
C THR A 426 -2.98 0.00 -1.21
N GLU A 427 -3.32 -0.01 -2.50
CA GLU A 427 -2.81 0.96 -3.48
C GLU A 427 -1.28 1.11 -3.46
N ASN A 428 -0.55 -0.01 -3.32
CA ASN A 428 0.90 -0.13 -3.24
C ASN A 428 1.56 0.43 -1.96
N MET A 429 0.78 0.67 -0.91
CA MET A 429 1.28 1.11 0.39
C MET A 429 0.78 0.20 1.51
N ALA A 430 1.62 -0.07 2.50
CA ALA A 430 1.26 -0.79 3.71
C ALA A 430 1.61 0.03 4.94
N ALA A 431 0.76 0.01 5.95
CA ALA A 431 1.06 0.61 7.23
C ALA A 431 2.05 -0.27 8.00
N PHE A 432 3.00 0.34 8.69
CA PHE A 432 3.89 -0.33 9.63
C PHE A 432 3.96 0.43 10.95
N ILE A 433 4.37 -0.27 12.00
CA ILE A 433 4.48 0.32 13.35
C ILE A 433 5.95 0.43 13.74
N GLN A 434 6.33 1.60 14.23
CA GLN A 434 7.59 1.85 14.89
C GLN A 434 7.37 2.84 16.05
N ASN A 435 7.92 2.55 17.23
CA ASN A 435 7.75 3.37 18.43
C ASN A 435 6.26 3.70 18.74
N ASN A 436 5.39 2.71 18.62
CA ASN A 436 3.93 2.83 18.81
C ASN A 436 3.25 3.88 17.90
N LYS A 437 3.87 4.21 16.78
CA LYS A 437 3.31 5.09 15.74
C LYS A 437 3.26 4.37 14.41
N TYR A 438 2.23 4.69 13.63
CA TYR A 438 2.06 4.20 12.28
C TYR A 438 2.75 5.11 11.29
N GLY A 439 3.46 4.52 10.34
CA GLY A 439 3.98 5.10 9.12
C GLY A 439 3.58 4.24 7.93
N PHE A 440 4.05 4.56 6.75
CA PHE A 440 3.77 3.78 5.54
C PHE A 440 5.04 3.42 4.79
N ILE A 441 5.06 2.19 4.29
CA ILE A 441 6.09 1.64 3.40
C ILE A 441 5.48 1.35 2.02
N ASN A 442 6.34 1.32 1.02
CA ASN A 442 5.99 0.79 -0.30
C ASN A 442 6.18 -0.73 -0.36
N LYS A 443 5.82 -1.36 -1.49
CA LYS A 443 6.00 -2.80 -1.76
C LYS A 443 7.46 -3.27 -1.66
N GLN A 444 8.44 -2.38 -1.61
CA GLN A 444 9.86 -2.70 -1.45
C GLN A 444 10.36 -2.50 -0.01
N GLY A 445 9.48 -2.16 0.91
CA GLY A 445 9.82 -1.94 2.32
C GLY A 445 10.46 -0.58 2.62
N PHE A 446 10.48 0.36 1.65
CA PHE A 446 10.97 1.72 1.91
C PHE A 446 9.91 2.56 2.61
N THR A 447 10.32 3.24 3.66
CA THR A 447 9.47 4.20 4.36
C THR A 447 9.15 5.37 3.44
N LEU A 448 7.87 5.51 3.10
CA LEU A 448 7.34 6.64 2.33
C LEU A 448 6.83 7.75 3.27
N ILE A 449 6.20 7.35 4.36
CA ILE A 449 5.69 8.28 5.38
C ILE A 449 6.24 7.81 6.72
N ALA A 450 6.97 8.69 7.40
CA ALA A 450 7.57 8.40 8.71
C ALA A 450 6.50 8.07 9.76
N PRO A 451 6.80 7.19 10.75
CA PRO A 451 5.86 6.85 11.80
C PRO A 451 5.54 8.06 12.69
N MET A 452 4.32 8.56 12.58
CA MET A 452 3.86 9.73 13.35
C MET A 452 2.41 9.61 13.82
N PHE A 453 1.61 8.74 13.23
CA PHE A 453 0.19 8.62 13.50
C PHE A 453 -0.09 7.64 14.64
N THR A 454 -1.14 7.89 15.41
CA THR A 454 -1.61 6.95 16.46
C THR A 454 -2.54 5.88 15.91
N TRP A 455 -3.12 6.11 14.74
CA TRP A 455 -3.94 5.17 13.99
C TRP A 455 -4.00 5.59 12.52
N VAL A 456 -4.12 4.63 11.63
CA VAL A 456 -4.28 4.86 10.18
C VAL A 456 -5.27 3.86 9.59
N SER A 457 -5.95 4.24 8.51
CA SER A 457 -6.64 3.31 7.61
C SER A 457 -5.67 2.81 6.53
N GLY A 458 -6.11 1.89 5.67
CA GLY A 458 -5.46 1.67 4.38
C GLY A 458 -5.69 2.84 3.42
N PHE A 459 -4.84 2.97 2.40
CA PHE A 459 -5.06 3.91 1.31
C PHE A 459 -6.21 3.47 0.41
N LYS A 460 -7.10 4.40 0.10
CA LYS A 460 -8.21 4.22 -0.83
C LYS A 460 -8.43 5.52 -1.61
N ASN A 461 -8.53 5.44 -2.94
CA ASN A 461 -8.65 6.63 -3.81
C ASN A 461 -7.50 7.66 -3.59
N ASN A 462 -6.26 7.19 -3.38
CA ASN A 462 -5.08 7.98 -3.05
C ASN A 462 -5.17 8.78 -1.72
N GLN A 463 -6.06 8.44 -0.84
CA GLN A 463 -6.27 9.08 0.44
C GLN A 463 -6.26 8.06 1.58
N CYS A 464 -5.80 8.48 2.75
CA CYS A 464 -5.78 7.67 3.96
C CYS A 464 -6.25 8.50 5.14
N ARG A 465 -7.15 7.92 5.93
CA ARG A 465 -7.55 8.53 7.21
C ARG A 465 -6.49 8.24 8.26
N VAL A 466 -6.08 9.26 8.97
CA VAL A 466 -5.05 9.17 10.01
C VAL A 466 -5.51 9.83 11.28
N LYS A 467 -4.96 9.39 12.42
CA LYS A 467 -5.27 9.93 13.74
C LYS A 467 -4.02 10.48 14.42
N ILE A 468 -4.12 11.71 14.90
CA ILE A 468 -3.12 12.36 15.75
C ILE A 468 -3.87 12.97 16.94
N ASP A 469 -3.34 12.80 18.15
CA ASP A 469 -3.90 13.38 19.38
C ASP A 469 -5.42 13.19 19.51
N ASN A 470 -5.89 11.97 19.21
CA ASN A 470 -7.29 11.60 19.20
C ASN A 470 -8.18 12.31 18.15
N ARG A 471 -7.59 13.05 17.21
CA ARG A 471 -8.33 13.69 16.11
C ARG A 471 -8.01 13.03 14.79
N LEU A 472 -9.02 12.88 13.96
CA LEU A 472 -8.92 12.32 12.62
C LEU A 472 -8.71 13.42 11.58
N GLY A 473 -7.84 13.14 10.62
CA GLY A 473 -7.56 13.86 9.41
C GLY A 473 -7.45 12.92 8.21
N VAL A 474 -7.17 13.46 7.05
CA VAL A 474 -6.93 12.70 5.81
C VAL A 474 -5.63 13.18 5.18
N ILE A 475 -4.80 12.24 4.78
CA ILE A 475 -3.54 12.52 4.08
C ILE A 475 -3.56 11.95 2.66
N ASN A 476 -2.73 12.52 1.80
CA ASN A 476 -2.38 11.95 0.51
C ASN A 476 -1.23 10.93 0.62
N LYS A 477 -0.83 10.29 -0.48
CA LYS A 477 0.28 9.33 -0.52
C LYS A 477 1.67 9.93 -0.22
N ARG A 478 1.79 11.26 -0.15
CA ARG A 478 3.03 11.93 0.27
C ARG A 478 3.09 12.17 1.78
N GLY A 479 1.97 11.96 2.47
CA GLY A 479 1.83 12.29 3.89
C GLY A 479 1.37 13.72 4.16
N ASP A 480 1.04 14.51 3.10
CA ASP A 480 0.52 15.86 3.27
C ASP A 480 -0.95 15.80 3.68
N PHE A 481 -1.37 16.64 4.62
CA PHE A 481 -2.75 16.73 5.02
C PHE A 481 -3.61 17.34 3.92
N ILE A 482 -4.61 16.58 3.46
CA ILE A 482 -5.74 17.07 2.67
C ILE A 482 -6.79 17.65 3.62
N ILE A 483 -7.00 16.97 4.75
CA ILE A 483 -7.90 17.37 5.82
C ILE A 483 -7.11 17.30 7.12
N GLU A 484 -6.93 18.43 7.78
CA GLU A 484 -6.24 18.53 9.06
C GLU A 484 -6.90 17.68 10.16
N PRO A 485 -6.13 17.09 11.10
CA PRO A 485 -6.65 16.24 12.17
C PRO A 485 -7.39 17.10 13.23
N LYS A 486 -8.68 17.33 13.01
CA LYS A 486 -9.52 18.16 13.88
C LYS A 486 -10.92 17.59 14.15
N TYR A 487 -11.22 16.40 13.58
CA TYR A 487 -12.54 15.78 13.71
C TYR A 487 -12.50 14.57 14.66
N ASP A 488 -13.64 14.30 15.29
CA ASP A 488 -13.83 13.13 16.14
C ASP A 488 -14.03 11.85 15.30
N LEU A 489 -14.69 12.00 14.13
CA LEU A 489 -14.88 10.96 13.13
C LEU A 489 -14.73 11.57 11.74
N ILE A 490 -14.11 10.82 10.84
CA ILE A 490 -14.15 11.02 9.39
C ILE A 490 -14.45 9.66 8.76
N ASP A 491 -15.48 9.59 7.95
CA ASP A 491 -15.81 8.37 7.21
C ASP A 491 -16.21 8.70 5.77
N GLU A 492 -15.77 7.87 4.80
CA GLU A 492 -16.14 8.05 3.40
C GLU A 492 -17.58 7.55 3.20
N ALA A 493 -18.52 8.47 3.09
CA ALA A 493 -19.93 8.18 2.90
C ALA A 493 -20.24 7.69 1.47
N CYS A 494 -19.52 8.23 0.50
CA CYS A 494 -19.48 7.74 -0.89
C CYS A 494 -18.24 8.33 -1.57
N LYS A 495 -17.92 7.88 -2.78
CA LYS A 495 -16.71 8.30 -3.48
C LYS A 495 -16.56 9.83 -3.51
N GLY A 496 -15.57 10.33 -2.77
CA GLY A 496 -15.21 11.74 -2.72
C GLY A 496 -16.07 12.62 -1.80
N ILE A 497 -16.95 12.02 -0.98
CA ILE A 497 -17.72 12.73 0.05
C ILE A 497 -17.47 12.09 1.40
N TYR A 498 -17.02 12.89 2.36
CA TYR A 498 -16.76 12.46 3.73
C TYR A 498 -17.81 12.99 4.69
N LEU A 499 -18.32 12.10 5.52
CA LEU A 499 -19.00 12.46 6.76
C LEU A 499 -17.93 12.89 7.77
N VAL A 500 -18.07 14.03 8.35
CA VAL A 500 -17.22 14.51 9.44
C VAL A 500 -18.05 14.79 10.69
N VAL A 501 -17.53 14.34 11.84
CA VAL A 501 -18.17 14.54 13.13
C VAL A 501 -17.25 15.36 14.03
N LYS A 502 -17.82 16.33 14.71
CA LYS A 502 -17.17 17.14 15.75
C LYS A 502 -18.15 17.48 16.84
N ASN A 503 -17.82 17.15 18.09
CA ASN A 503 -18.67 17.43 19.27
C ASN A 503 -20.10 16.88 19.09
N ASN A 504 -20.23 15.60 18.65
CA ASN A 504 -21.50 14.92 18.38
C ASN A 504 -22.40 15.58 17.30
N LEU A 505 -21.85 16.50 16.54
CA LEU A 505 -22.52 17.07 15.36
C LEU A 505 -21.83 16.61 14.10
N TYR A 506 -22.60 16.36 13.03
CA TYR A 506 -22.01 16.00 11.74
C TYR A 506 -22.30 17.01 10.64
N GLY A 507 -21.51 16.93 9.61
CA GLY A 507 -21.65 17.58 8.32
C GLY A 507 -20.91 16.79 7.24
N PHE A 508 -20.96 17.29 6.03
CA PHE A 508 -20.28 16.68 4.89
C PHE A 508 -19.24 17.63 4.32
N ILE A 509 -18.12 17.06 3.90
CA ILE A 509 -17.06 17.74 3.16
C ILE A 509 -16.73 16.91 1.90
N ASP A 510 -16.18 17.58 0.91
CA ASP A 510 -15.63 16.89 -0.27
C ASP A 510 -14.21 16.33 -0.02
N SER A 511 -13.66 15.67 -1.02
CA SER A 511 -12.31 15.08 -0.95
C SER A 511 -11.17 16.10 -0.84
N SER A 512 -11.43 17.39 -1.02
CA SER A 512 -10.48 18.48 -0.79
C SER A 512 -10.59 19.11 0.60
N GLY A 513 -11.60 18.69 1.39
CA GLY A 513 -11.90 19.23 2.70
C GLY A 513 -12.81 20.46 2.71
N CYS A 514 -13.39 20.82 1.54
CA CYS A 514 -14.36 21.90 1.44
C CYS A 514 -15.72 21.45 1.98
N PHE A 515 -16.38 22.32 2.74
CA PHE A 515 -17.70 22.01 3.31
C PHE A 515 -18.78 21.95 2.23
N LEU A 516 -19.48 20.82 2.16
CA LEU A 516 -20.73 20.65 1.43
C LEU A 516 -21.93 20.99 2.32
N THR A 517 -21.80 20.75 3.62
CA THR A 517 -22.78 21.17 4.64
C THR A 517 -22.04 21.67 5.89
N GLU A 518 -22.70 22.52 6.67
CA GLU A 518 -22.17 22.91 7.98
C GLU A 518 -22.21 21.73 8.97
N ILE A 519 -21.31 21.71 9.94
CA ILE A 519 -21.31 20.73 11.04
C ILE A 519 -22.29 21.22 12.12
N LYS A 520 -23.55 20.86 11.99
CA LYS A 520 -24.60 21.27 12.92
C LYS A 520 -25.74 20.25 13.08
N TYR A 521 -25.62 19.12 12.42
CA TYR A 521 -26.64 18.08 12.42
C TYR A 521 -26.33 17.03 13.49
N SER A 522 -27.35 16.45 14.12
CA SER A 522 -27.21 15.52 15.23
C SER A 522 -26.64 14.18 14.77
N TYR A 523 -25.46 13.81 15.24
CA TYR A 523 -24.84 12.53 14.90
C TYR A 523 -25.39 11.40 15.76
N ASN A 524 -25.76 10.30 15.11
CA ASN A 524 -26.12 9.05 15.76
C ASN A 524 -25.21 7.91 15.26
N PRO A 525 -24.38 7.32 16.12
CA PRO A 525 -23.46 6.22 15.74
C PRO A 525 -24.15 4.97 15.16
N SER A 526 -25.45 4.78 15.41
CA SER A 526 -26.20 3.63 14.86
C SER A 526 -26.58 3.80 13.38
N LEU A 527 -26.42 4.99 12.82
CA LEU A 527 -26.66 5.23 11.40
C LEU A 527 -25.44 4.83 10.57
N ARG A 528 -25.68 4.09 9.53
CA ARG A 528 -24.63 3.78 8.56
C ARG A 528 -24.31 5.03 7.74
N THR A 529 -23.03 5.30 7.52
CA THR A 529 -22.58 6.50 6.79
C THR A 529 -23.06 6.49 5.35
N ASP A 530 -23.14 5.32 4.71
CA ASP A 530 -23.63 5.14 3.34
C ASP A 530 -25.16 5.34 3.18
N ASP A 531 -25.92 5.33 4.27
CA ASP A 531 -27.35 5.67 4.28
C ASP A 531 -27.60 7.20 4.31
N LEU A 532 -26.55 7.99 4.54
CA LEU A 532 -26.65 9.43 4.70
C LEU A 532 -26.41 10.21 3.41
N THR A 533 -25.87 9.58 2.37
CA THR A 533 -25.72 10.20 1.05
C THR A 533 -25.65 9.16 -0.07
N ASN A 534 -26.18 9.51 -1.25
CA ASN A 534 -26.01 8.76 -2.47
C ASN A 534 -25.01 9.40 -3.45
N GLY A 535 -24.22 10.36 -2.99
CA GLY A 535 -23.23 11.08 -3.79
C GLY A 535 -23.77 12.35 -4.48
N THR A 536 -25.06 12.51 -4.59
CA THR A 536 -25.72 13.68 -5.13
C THR A 536 -26.46 14.46 -4.05
N TYR A 537 -27.17 13.75 -3.21
CA TYR A 537 -27.99 14.30 -2.13
C TYR A 537 -27.48 13.83 -0.77
N MET A 538 -27.60 14.69 0.22
CA MET A 538 -27.20 14.47 1.61
C MET A 538 -28.41 14.54 2.51
N ARG A 539 -28.59 13.53 3.33
CA ARG A 539 -29.61 13.41 4.35
C ARG A 539 -29.09 14.05 5.63
N LEU A 540 -29.79 15.06 6.11
CA LEU A 540 -29.39 15.92 7.21
C LEU A 540 -30.40 15.77 8.37
N ILE A 541 -29.93 15.29 9.51
CA ILE A 541 -30.76 14.99 10.67
C ILE A 541 -30.64 16.10 11.70
N LYS A 542 -31.77 16.75 11.98
CA LYS A 542 -31.86 17.77 13.01
C LYS A 542 -32.89 17.35 14.05
N GLU A 543 -32.42 16.92 15.23
CA GLU A 543 -33.27 16.35 16.27
C GLU A 543 -34.03 15.12 15.74
N ILE A 544 -35.34 15.22 15.54
CA ILE A 544 -36.23 14.16 15.04
C ILE A 544 -36.71 14.37 13.60
N LYS A 545 -36.21 15.42 12.94
CA LYS A 545 -36.57 15.76 11.55
C LYS A 545 -35.39 15.55 10.62
N GLU A 546 -35.70 15.14 9.41
CA GLU A 546 -34.72 14.93 8.37
C GLU A 546 -34.96 15.89 7.20
N GLU A 547 -33.86 16.47 6.72
CA GLU A 547 -33.82 17.37 5.59
C GLU A 547 -32.98 16.74 4.47
N LEU A 548 -33.24 17.09 3.23
CA LEU A 548 -32.46 16.70 2.06
C LEU A 548 -31.82 17.92 1.43
N GLN A 549 -30.52 17.85 1.13
CA GLN A 549 -29.76 18.89 0.48
C GLN A 549 -28.84 18.30 -0.59
N ASP A 550 -28.63 19.02 -1.69
CA ASP A 550 -27.59 18.67 -2.68
C ASP A 550 -26.24 19.31 -2.34
N LYS A 551 -25.22 19.03 -3.17
CA LYS A 551 -23.87 19.59 -2.99
C LYS A 551 -23.80 21.12 -3.14
N ASN A 552 -24.78 21.76 -3.79
CA ASN A 552 -24.85 23.20 -3.99
C ASN A 552 -25.60 23.92 -2.86
N GLY A 553 -26.03 23.17 -1.84
CA GLY A 553 -26.77 23.73 -0.71
C GLY A 553 -28.27 23.86 -0.94
N VAL A 554 -28.80 23.40 -2.09
CA VAL A 554 -30.22 23.47 -2.39
C VAL A 554 -30.97 22.45 -1.56
N LYS A 555 -31.96 22.90 -0.79
CA LYS A 555 -32.82 22.05 0.03
C LYS A 555 -34.05 21.59 -0.73
N TYR A 556 -34.37 20.32 -0.60
CA TYR A 556 -35.52 19.66 -1.24
C TYR A 556 -36.54 19.25 -0.18
N PHE A 557 -37.81 19.33 -0.52
CA PHE A 557 -38.94 18.95 0.34
C PHE A 557 -38.94 19.66 1.70
N ALA A 558 -38.52 20.93 1.77
CA ALA A 558 -38.40 21.69 3.01
C ALA A 558 -39.70 21.80 3.80
N GLN A 559 -40.87 21.73 3.13
CA GLN A 559 -42.18 21.77 3.74
C GLN A 559 -42.66 20.39 4.28
N GLU A 560 -41.98 19.33 3.85
CA GLU A 560 -42.31 17.96 4.27
C GLU A 560 -41.66 17.66 5.64
N LYS A 561 -42.41 17.02 6.51
CA LYS A 561 -41.92 16.67 7.86
C LYS A 561 -41.65 15.15 7.90
N PHE A 562 -40.56 14.74 7.27
CA PHE A 562 -40.15 13.35 7.31
C PHE A 562 -39.59 12.98 8.68
N SER A 563 -39.97 11.81 9.20
CA SER A 563 -39.27 11.19 10.33
C SER A 563 -38.03 10.42 9.89
N GLN A 564 -38.00 9.99 8.62
CA GLN A 564 -36.85 9.34 8.01
C GLN A 564 -36.90 9.53 6.50
N ILE A 565 -35.71 9.71 5.88
CA ILE A 565 -35.51 9.71 4.44
C ILE A 565 -34.62 8.51 4.10
N LYS A 566 -34.98 7.76 3.06
CA LYS A 566 -34.12 6.74 2.46
C LYS A 566 -33.77 7.20 1.04
N LEU A 567 -32.48 7.17 0.73
CA LEU A 567 -31.95 7.59 -0.56
C LEU A 567 -31.89 6.38 -1.50
N GLY A 568 -32.40 6.56 -2.71
CA GLY A 568 -32.20 5.61 -3.79
C GLY A 568 -31.15 6.09 -4.78
N ASP A 569 -30.93 5.33 -5.83
CA ASP A 569 -30.20 5.82 -6.99
C ASP A 569 -31.08 6.79 -7.77
N ASN A 570 -30.45 7.75 -8.43
CA ASN A 570 -31.14 8.83 -9.15
C ASN A 570 -31.93 9.76 -8.20
N ASP A 571 -32.89 10.48 -8.73
CA ASP A 571 -33.66 11.53 -8.06
C ASP A 571 -34.86 11.02 -7.26
N ILE A 572 -34.83 9.76 -6.84
CA ILE A 572 -35.91 9.10 -6.11
C ILE A 572 -35.53 8.95 -4.64
N ILE A 573 -36.42 9.37 -3.77
CA ILE A 573 -36.32 9.15 -2.33
C ILE A 573 -37.55 8.51 -1.77
N VAL A 574 -37.42 7.88 -0.61
CA VAL A 574 -38.54 7.44 0.22
C VAL A 574 -38.58 8.31 1.44
N GLY A 575 -39.69 9.02 1.61
CA GLY A 575 -40.02 9.78 2.83
C GLY A 575 -40.94 8.97 3.74
N LEU A 576 -40.55 8.82 5.01
CA LEU A 576 -41.38 8.19 6.03
C LEU A 576 -42.11 9.26 6.84
N LYS A 577 -43.44 9.05 7.05
CA LYS A 577 -44.27 9.84 7.92
C LYS A 577 -45.14 8.88 8.76
N LYS A 578 -45.09 8.98 10.09
CA LYS A 578 -45.85 8.10 10.99
C LYS A 578 -45.68 6.60 10.64
N ASN A 579 -44.45 6.18 10.40
CA ASN A 579 -44.09 4.80 10.01
C ASN A 579 -44.66 4.30 8.67
N LYS A 580 -45.19 5.19 7.85
CA LYS A 580 -45.65 4.87 6.49
C LYS A 580 -44.68 5.50 5.48
N ALA A 581 -44.29 4.72 4.48
CA ALA A 581 -43.33 5.08 3.48
C ALA A 581 -44.02 5.46 2.16
N GLN A 582 -43.55 6.52 1.53
CA GLN A 582 -44.01 6.97 0.21
C GLN A 582 -42.82 7.46 -0.64
N PHE A 583 -42.90 7.24 -1.94
CA PHE A 583 -41.90 7.72 -2.91
C PHE A 583 -42.11 9.20 -3.25
N TYR A 584 -41.01 9.91 -3.38
CA TYR A 584 -40.93 11.29 -3.83
C TYR A 584 -39.88 11.42 -4.92
N SER A 585 -40.18 12.23 -5.94
CA SER A 585 -39.23 12.54 -7.02
C SER A 585 -38.75 13.97 -6.88
N ILE A 586 -37.43 14.16 -6.96
CA ILE A 586 -36.77 15.48 -6.94
C ILE A 586 -37.03 16.18 -8.29
N THR A 587 -37.04 15.44 -9.38
CA THR A 587 -37.22 15.96 -10.75
C THR A 587 -38.69 15.96 -11.23
N LYS A 588 -39.62 15.76 -10.30
CA LYS A 588 -41.07 15.74 -10.59
C LYS A 588 -41.54 14.62 -11.53
N THR A 589 -40.81 13.51 -11.60
CA THR A 589 -41.24 12.30 -12.33
C THR A 589 -42.48 11.73 -11.67
N THR A 590 -43.42 11.22 -12.45
CA THR A 590 -44.62 10.53 -11.94
C THR A 590 -44.24 9.21 -11.24
N LEU A 591 -44.53 9.08 -9.98
CA LEU A 591 -44.19 7.93 -9.16
C LEU A 591 -45.45 7.23 -8.62
N PRO A 592 -45.38 5.97 -8.19
CA PRO A 592 -46.43 5.28 -7.52
C PRO A 592 -46.94 6.06 -6.28
N LYS A 593 -48.24 6.35 -6.22
CA LYS A 593 -48.86 7.05 -5.08
C LYS A 593 -49.18 6.11 -3.90
N THR A 594 -48.83 4.83 -4.01
CA THR A 594 -49.09 3.81 -2.99
C THR A 594 -48.28 4.11 -1.72
N ILE A 595 -48.88 3.91 -0.59
CA ILE A 595 -48.25 4.00 0.73
C ILE A 595 -47.86 2.57 1.15
N TYR A 596 -46.62 2.44 1.63
CA TYR A 596 -46.06 1.15 2.02
C TYR A 596 -45.75 1.11 3.52
N ASN A 597 -45.75 -0.09 4.09
CA ASN A 597 -45.42 -0.32 5.50
C ASN A 597 -43.88 -0.33 5.66
N LYS A 598 -43.15 -0.96 4.73
CA LYS A 598 -41.71 -1.09 4.72
C LYS A 598 -41.21 -0.85 3.30
N VAL A 599 -40.09 -0.11 3.16
CA VAL A 599 -39.41 0.08 1.88
C VAL A 599 -37.92 0.01 2.12
N TYR A 600 -37.18 -0.75 1.29
CA TYR A 600 -35.74 -0.76 1.23
C TYR A 600 -35.26 -0.92 -0.22
N THR A 601 -33.95 -0.71 -0.44
CA THR A 601 -33.36 -0.82 -1.77
C THR A 601 -31.95 -1.41 -1.67
N ASP A 602 -31.57 -2.18 -2.68
CA ASP A 602 -30.19 -2.60 -2.94
C ASP A 602 -29.53 -1.74 -4.06
N LYS A 603 -30.14 -0.58 -4.38
CA LYS A 603 -29.84 0.35 -5.47
C LYS A 603 -30.31 -0.13 -6.85
N LYS A 604 -30.32 -1.43 -7.11
CA LYS A 604 -30.81 -2.03 -8.37
C LYS A 604 -32.34 -2.16 -8.39
N TYR A 605 -32.93 -2.46 -7.22
CA TYR A 605 -34.35 -2.66 -7.04
C TYR A 605 -34.87 -1.98 -5.79
N TRP A 606 -36.20 -1.68 -5.80
CA TRP A 606 -36.98 -1.26 -4.63
C TRP A 606 -37.86 -2.39 -4.17
N TYR A 607 -37.85 -2.67 -2.89
CA TYR A 607 -38.65 -3.69 -2.20
C TYR A 607 -39.62 -2.99 -1.28
N CYS A 608 -40.92 -3.18 -1.52
CA CYS A 608 -41.99 -2.42 -0.90
C CYS A 608 -43.05 -3.35 -0.34
N SER A 609 -43.21 -3.40 0.98
CA SER A 609 -44.28 -4.21 1.59
C SER A 609 -45.51 -3.39 1.93
N ASN A 610 -46.66 -4.00 1.78
CA ASN A 610 -47.96 -3.54 2.27
C ASN A 610 -48.78 -4.77 2.71
N ASP A 611 -50.05 -4.56 3.00
CA ASP A 611 -50.96 -5.63 3.48
C ASP A 611 -51.23 -6.74 2.44
N LYS A 612 -50.68 -6.61 1.21
CA LYS A 612 -50.76 -7.59 0.11
C LYS A 612 -49.46 -8.32 -0.15
N GLY A 613 -48.46 -8.13 0.72
CA GLY A 613 -47.15 -8.70 0.57
C GLY A 613 -46.10 -7.71 0.01
N PHE A 614 -44.97 -8.21 -0.51
CA PHE A 614 -43.89 -7.46 -1.07
C PHE A 614 -44.08 -7.25 -2.59
N SER A 615 -43.93 -6.00 -3.03
CA SER A 615 -43.82 -5.62 -4.43
C SER A 615 -42.38 -5.24 -4.73
N VAL A 616 -41.80 -5.77 -5.81
CA VAL A 616 -40.46 -5.45 -6.29
C VAL A 616 -40.53 -4.57 -7.54
N PHE A 617 -39.81 -3.46 -7.53
CA PHE A 617 -39.75 -2.51 -8.62
C PHE A 617 -38.31 -2.34 -9.11
N THR A 618 -38.10 -2.00 -10.37
CA THR A 618 -36.81 -1.54 -10.90
C THR A 618 -36.35 -0.28 -10.14
N GLY A 619 -35.04 -0.02 -10.09
CA GLY A 619 -34.48 1.15 -9.37
C GLY A 619 -35.04 2.49 -9.85
N SER A 620 -35.49 2.58 -11.11
CA SER A 620 -36.17 3.75 -11.66
C SER A 620 -37.66 3.85 -11.31
N LEU A 621 -38.25 2.86 -10.67
CA LEU A 621 -39.70 2.71 -10.37
C LEU A 621 -40.61 2.73 -11.61
N LYS A 622 -40.04 2.60 -12.81
CA LYS A 622 -40.83 2.59 -14.07
C LYS A 622 -41.59 1.28 -14.25
N GLU A 623 -41.09 0.21 -13.68
CA GLU A 623 -41.63 -1.12 -13.86
C GLU A 623 -41.78 -1.81 -12.49
N LYS A 624 -42.95 -2.36 -12.24
CA LYS A 624 -43.19 -3.31 -11.13
C LYS A 624 -42.99 -4.72 -11.70
N LEU A 625 -42.01 -5.44 -11.14
CA LEU A 625 -41.66 -6.78 -11.61
C LEU A 625 -42.70 -7.79 -11.15
N PHE A 626 -42.99 -7.86 -9.85
CA PHE A 626 -43.94 -8.78 -9.27
C PHE A 626 -44.43 -8.32 -7.87
N THR A 627 -45.39 -9.07 -7.33
CA THR A 627 -45.78 -9.00 -5.92
C THR A 627 -45.87 -10.43 -5.39
N ILE A 628 -45.35 -10.65 -4.19
CA ILE A 628 -45.33 -11.94 -3.51
C ILE A 628 -45.66 -11.77 -2.03
N GLU A 629 -46.36 -12.74 -1.45
CA GLU A 629 -46.56 -12.81 -0.02
C GLU A 629 -45.29 -13.32 0.64
N ALA A 630 -44.65 -12.48 1.44
CA ALA A 630 -43.35 -12.74 2.06
C ALA A 630 -43.09 -11.75 3.20
N ASP A 631 -42.18 -12.10 4.10
CA ASP A 631 -41.66 -11.25 5.17
C ASP A 631 -40.45 -10.44 4.70
N GLU A 632 -39.67 -11.00 3.77
CA GLU A 632 -38.52 -10.37 3.13
C GLU A 632 -38.31 -10.86 1.70
N VAL A 633 -37.77 -9.99 0.84
CA VAL A 633 -37.38 -10.34 -0.53
C VAL A 633 -35.99 -9.73 -0.78
N LYS A 634 -35.07 -10.51 -1.34
CA LYS A 634 -33.69 -10.08 -1.68
C LYS A 634 -33.32 -10.49 -3.09
N LEU A 635 -32.47 -9.70 -3.75
CA LEU A 635 -31.85 -10.14 -5.01
C LEU A 635 -30.89 -11.29 -4.71
N PHE A 636 -31.09 -12.39 -5.40
CA PHE A 636 -30.26 -13.58 -5.25
C PHE A 636 -29.25 -13.74 -6.41
N SER A 637 -29.72 -13.50 -7.61
CA SER A 637 -28.89 -13.52 -8.85
C SER A 637 -29.47 -12.60 -9.90
N ASP A 638 -28.83 -12.50 -11.05
CA ASP A 638 -29.36 -11.67 -12.15
C ASP A 638 -30.75 -12.08 -12.65
N LYS A 639 -31.24 -13.27 -12.32
CA LYS A 639 -32.52 -13.80 -12.79
C LYS A 639 -33.50 -14.11 -11.67
N PHE A 640 -33.05 -14.23 -10.43
CA PHE A 640 -33.85 -14.74 -9.34
C PHE A 640 -33.74 -13.85 -8.10
N PHE A 641 -34.78 -13.89 -7.29
CA PHE A 641 -34.82 -13.34 -5.94
C PHE A 641 -35.05 -14.48 -4.96
N THR A 642 -34.54 -14.39 -3.73
CA THR A 642 -35.02 -15.16 -2.63
C THR A 642 -36.15 -14.42 -1.93
N TYR A 643 -37.08 -15.17 -1.34
CA TYR A 643 -38.13 -14.66 -0.50
C TYR A 643 -38.23 -15.52 0.74
N THR A 644 -38.53 -14.90 1.86
CA THR A 644 -38.61 -15.56 3.16
C THR A 644 -40.03 -15.44 3.70
N THR A 645 -40.52 -16.52 4.27
CA THR A 645 -41.77 -16.59 5.04
C THR A 645 -41.48 -17.19 6.42
N ASP A 646 -42.52 -17.34 7.29
CA ASP A 646 -42.38 -18.05 8.56
C ASP A 646 -41.90 -19.50 8.38
N ASP A 647 -42.14 -20.12 7.23
CA ASP A 647 -41.77 -21.51 6.93
C ASP A 647 -40.32 -21.68 6.42
N GLY A 648 -39.66 -20.60 6.00
CA GLY A 648 -38.28 -20.61 5.49
C GLY A 648 -38.03 -19.72 4.29
N GLU A 649 -36.97 -20.05 3.53
CA GLU A 649 -36.53 -19.33 2.34
C GLU A 649 -36.96 -20.07 1.06
N GLY A 650 -37.37 -19.32 0.02
CA GLY A 650 -37.75 -19.83 -1.30
C GLY A 650 -37.14 -19.00 -2.44
N ILE A 651 -37.37 -19.42 -3.66
CA ILE A 651 -36.87 -18.73 -4.87
C ILE A 651 -38.07 -18.30 -5.75
N VAL A 652 -38.00 -17.03 -6.17
CA VAL A 652 -38.95 -16.45 -7.13
C VAL A 652 -38.21 -15.86 -8.32
N SER A 653 -38.74 -16.05 -9.52
CA SER A 653 -38.17 -15.46 -10.75
C SER A 653 -38.48 -13.96 -10.82
N LYS A 654 -37.76 -13.25 -11.69
CA LYS A 654 -38.03 -11.81 -11.98
C LYS A 654 -39.44 -11.49 -12.45
N ILE A 655 -40.17 -12.47 -12.99
CA ILE A 655 -41.56 -12.29 -13.43
C ILE A 655 -42.57 -12.75 -12.38
N GLY A 656 -42.08 -13.09 -11.18
CA GLY A 656 -42.95 -13.47 -10.06
C GLY A 656 -43.40 -14.94 -10.03
N ALA A 657 -42.82 -15.80 -10.87
CA ALA A 657 -43.08 -17.23 -10.81
C ALA A 657 -42.29 -17.85 -9.65
N ILE A 658 -42.93 -18.53 -8.73
CA ILE A 658 -42.30 -19.29 -7.67
C ILE A 658 -41.59 -20.48 -8.29
N ILE A 659 -40.28 -20.60 -8.00
CA ILE A 659 -39.36 -21.65 -8.49
C ILE A 659 -39.15 -22.70 -7.39
N LEU A 660 -38.97 -22.23 -6.16
CA LEU A 660 -38.93 -23.05 -4.97
C LEU A 660 -39.81 -22.40 -3.89
N GLU A 661 -40.65 -23.20 -3.27
CA GLU A 661 -41.45 -22.76 -2.15
C GLU A 661 -40.57 -22.41 -0.95
N ALA A 662 -41.04 -21.49 -0.11
CA ALA A 662 -40.28 -20.97 1.02
C ALA A 662 -40.38 -21.93 2.23
N PHE A 663 -39.50 -22.93 2.26
CA PHE A 663 -39.38 -23.85 3.40
C PHE A 663 -37.97 -24.39 3.61
N PHE A 664 -36.98 -23.80 2.97
CA PHE A 664 -35.59 -24.13 3.18
C PHE A 664 -34.97 -23.24 4.26
N ASP A 665 -34.01 -23.78 5.02
CA ASP A 665 -33.31 -23.04 6.07
C ASP A 665 -32.35 -22.02 5.43
N GLU A 666 -31.69 -22.42 4.32
CA GLU A 666 -30.75 -21.59 3.56
C GLU A 666 -30.73 -22.00 2.09
N ILE A 667 -30.58 -21.01 1.21
CA ILE A 667 -30.37 -21.22 -0.23
C ILE A 667 -29.13 -20.44 -0.65
N THR A 668 -28.13 -21.16 -1.19
CA THR A 668 -26.86 -20.57 -1.64
C THR A 668 -26.64 -20.77 -3.13
N PRO A 669 -26.06 -19.77 -3.84
CA PRO A 669 -25.67 -19.90 -5.22
C PRO A 669 -24.48 -20.84 -5.36
N THR A 670 -24.39 -21.55 -6.51
CA THR A 670 -23.19 -22.31 -6.88
C THR A 670 -22.43 -21.59 -7.99
N GLN A 671 -21.33 -22.19 -8.45
CA GLN A 671 -20.59 -21.70 -9.62
C GLN A 671 -21.44 -21.76 -10.91
N GLU A 672 -22.45 -22.63 -10.97
CA GLU A 672 -23.40 -22.73 -12.08
C GLU A 672 -24.64 -21.87 -11.81
N PRO A 673 -24.93 -20.88 -12.67
CA PRO A 673 -25.99 -19.90 -12.42
C PRO A 673 -27.42 -20.47 -12.38
N TYR A 674 -27.57 -21.77 -12.66
CA TYR A 674 -28.87 -22.47 -12.67
C TYR A 674 -28.94 -23.61 -11.64
N ILE A 675 -27.92 -23.81 -10.83
CA ILE A 675 -27.88 -24.82 -9.79
C ILE A 675 -27.65 -24.12 -8.46
N PHE A 676 -28.55 -24.39 -7.52
CA PHE A 676 -28.50 -23.81 -6.18
C PHE A 676 -28.34 -24.91 -5.16
N TYR A 677 -27.55 -24.67 -4.14
CA TYR A 677 -27.54 -25.51 -2.96
C TYR A 677 -28.64 -25.04 -2.02
N VAL A 678 -29.41 -25.98 -1.53
CA VAL A 678 -30.50 -25.73 -0.56
C VAL A 678 -30.26 -26.60 0.65
N GLU A 679 -30.48 -26.04 1.82
CA GLU A 679 -30.34 -26.74 3.09
C GLU A 679 -31.69 -26.77 3.80
N ARG A 680 -31.99 -27.90 4.46
CA ARG A 680 -33.17 -28.07 5.33
C ARG A 680 -32.84 -29.05 6.44
N LYS A 681 -33.04 -28.64 7.71
CA LYS A 681 -32.79 -29.47 8.92
C LYS A 681 -31.39 -30.11 8.84
N GLU A 682 -30.35 -29.29 8.57
CA GLU A 682 -28.95 -29.68 8.43
C GLU A 682 -28.69 -30.70 7.29
N LYS A 683 -29.58 -30.86 6.36
CA LYS A 683 -29.42 -31.69 5.17
C LYS A 683 -29.45 -30.87 3.91
N GLY A 684 -28.54 -31.17 3.02
CA GLY A 684 -28.32 -30.42 1.77
C GLY A 684 -28.82 -31.15 0.53
N ALA A 685 -29.13 -30.35 -0.50
CA ALA A 685 -29.45 -30.84 -1.82
C ALA A 685 -29.08 -29.81 -2.88
N TYR A 686 -28.83 -30.27 -4.09
CA TYR A 686 -28.63 -29.38 -5.26
C TYR A 686 -29.90 -29.38 -6.13
N PHE A 687 -30.40 -28.19 -6.39
CA PHE A 687 -31.61 -27.97 -7.20
C PHE A 687 -31.26 -27.26 -8.50
N ASN A 688 -31.74 -27.79 -9.63
CA ASN A 688 -31.57 -27.19 -10.95
C ASN A 688 -32.85 -26.46 -11.36
N VAL A 689 -32.81 -25.13 -11.41
CA VAL A 689 -33.95 -24.26 -11.72
C VAL A 689 -34.45 -24.35 -13.17
N ASN A 690 -33.61 -24.82 -14.11
CA ASN A 690 -34.04 -25.01 -15.49
C ASN A 690 -34.85 -26.28 -15.69
N THR A 691 -34.54 -27.32 -14.93
CA THR A 691 -35.26 -28.62 -15.00
C THR A 691 -36.28 -28.76 -13.91
N LEU A 692 -36.27 -27.89 -12.91
CA LEU A 692 -37.10 -27.93 -11.69
C LEU A 692 -36.95 -29.26 -10.95
N LYS A 693 -35.72 -29.78 -10.89
CA LYS A 693 -35.44 -31.07 -10.24
C LYS A 693 -34.22 -30.96 -9.31
N PHE A 694 -34.31 -31.75 -8.23
CA PHE A 694 -33.10 -32.03 -7.44
C PHE A 694 -32.20 -32.98 -8.20
N ILE A 695 -30.96 -32.54 -8.45
CA ILE A 695 -29.98 -33.37 -9.12
C ILE A 695 -29.20 -34.27 -8.15
N TRP A 696 -29.12 -33.86 -6.90
CA TRP A 696 -28.56 -34.65 -5.82
C TRP A 696 -29.21 -34.25 -4.50
N GLN A 697 -29.36 -35.23 -3.59
CA GLN A 697 -29.92 -35.04 -2.25
C GLN A 697 -29.12 -35.86 -1.23
N GLU A 698 -28.81 -35.24 -0.10
CA GLU A 698 -28.24 -35.96 1.03
C GLU A 698 -29.21 -36.97 1.58
N ASN A 699 -28.72 -38.10 2.10
CA ASN A 699 -29.58 -39.11 2.69
C ASN A 699 -30.36 -38.52 3.87
N GLY A 700 -31.69 -38.63 3.79
CA GLY A 700 -32.63 -38.05 4.76
C GLY A 700 -33.06 -36.62 4.44
N PHE A 701 -32.61 -36.02 3.33
CA PHE A 701 -33.20 -34.76 2.84
C PHE A 701 -34.64 -34.98 2.40
N ASN A 702 -35.54 -34.16 2.89
CA ASN A 702 -36.94 -34.19 2.49
C ASN A 702 -37.33 -32.94 1.71
N PRO A 703 -37.53 -33.04 0.38
CA PRO A 703 -37.90 -31.90 -0.46
C PRO A 703 -39.39 -31.54 -0.39
N ALA A 704 -40.19 -32.35 0.21
CA ALA A 704 -41.63 -32.09 0.29
C ALA A 704 -41.95 -31.22 1.54
N TYR A 705 -42.86 -30.26 1.33
CA TYR A 705 -43.55 -29.60 2.46
C TYR A 705 -44.44 -30.62 3.12
N ILE A 706 -44.10 -31.07 4.31
CA ILE A 706 -45.00 -31.76 5.19
C ILE A 706 -45.32 -30.75 6.29
N ALA A 707 -46.53 -30.21 6.31
CA ALA A 707 -47.00 -29.51 7.48
C ALA A 707 -46.79 -30.45 8.66
N ASP A 708 -45.96 -30.03 9.64
CA ASP A 708 -45.78 -30.82 10.86
C ASP A 708 -47.17 -31.03 11.43
N GLU A 709 -47.64 -32.27 11.41
CA GLU A 709 -48.85 -32.65 12.19
C GLU A 709 -48.54 -32.34 13.65
N GLU A 710 -49.32 -31.44 14.27
CA GLU A 710 -49.28 -31.09 15.67
C GLU A 710 -49.41 -32.32 16.59
#